data_9248da557435173d5654b8b7cd9d31db
#
_entry.id   9248da557435173d5654b8b7cd9d31db
#
_cell.length_a   1.000
_cell.length_b   1.000
_cell.length_c   1.000
_cell.angle_alpha   90.00
_cell.angle_beta   90.00
_cell.angle_gamma   90.00
#
_symmetry.space_group_name_H-M   'P 1'
#
loop_
_entity.id
_entity.type
_entity.pdbx_description
1 polymer ?
#
loop_
_entity_poly.entity_id
_entity_poly.type
_entity_poly.pdbx_seq_one_letter_code
_entity_poly.pdbx_strand_id
1 'polypeptide(L)'
;MPQPGGFSIRDIYMISGTQAAAVYEKNRMTVHFQGMSKTLQFPQTVALQGAPTCSVGISPYGLYNRLNDAGRLILLNQKAVQFGSAPFVRIGETFVMLTPLKPQAAEIPDDIPAVENYYHPPISEKRVTLTIAAPSLELTYAVGKVKITRRLVSPFLSGGRQTLTPFGVEEFEVRNAGDKARAVTLVIPRPSLVNLQEKELKPTDQDSVYIATAPVHGHLHKEFSDGGIRGVVMASSESPNRMVLAVPETPGVSVDLQPCFCLNRLMQDLLLNDDGSFYEKRPPVLRSDYGAAVSLTFTLEPKASITVPVAVVLDFPDQVYVDGKQFERPYLKDYPDPENRPVDMAKRALEDYPRWWTRTLTLQKRILDYIQESPSYRKDRPGALRLTRLILNELHFPLSNAAVWVEQDGRERARFLECFDYAYINPSDVDWYSMVLLIFFPHVEEELCQSFIDSILAEDPTPRFYHYHSSFVEARKHFAEHPEEYEGVSLTQIRGPFKVKGSVAHDVGMMNKGHPLRNVSDYAWYNNNYWVDLFPKLAMRVMRNVKYTGNVDFLRKNWETLKFGLDSLLQLDFDGDGVPEGYPDEVKNTFDNLVLFGADAYDATTFLAGCQVMIQMAEMMDDPAAKTRIRQAFEKARVSLERLWRDTANHKGEKLQYYLTCYDPETGKANTDVWTNQLDALWYLIAIGEEPFIPAARAKQILKTIYRTNRTTMGWAMTRTKDGKQVESEQGQDVYTTSNYVFAQLLEYYGLVRESKDVYKHMDKVVFEYGNSMITPDNLRAELEKEAGEPAPGPHYIVAAYPRPGAVWTHLFLQHIKALQARENVRSVDSPSLISFLADLLKDAPNNGKMD
;
A
#
# COMPACT_ATOMS: atom_id res chain seq x y z
N MET A 1 0.57 23.41 22.89
CA MET A 1 1.44 24.41 22.23
C MET A 1 1.54 24.05 20.78
N PRO A 2 1.44 24.95 19.80
CA PRO A 2 1.63 24.59 18.41
C PRO A 2 3.08 24.18 18.21
N GLN A 3 3.28 22.99 17.69
CA GLN A 3 4.60 22.47 17.31
C GLN A 3 5.21 23.35 16.21
N PRO A 4 6.48 23.71 16.26
CA PRO A 4 7.13 24.49 15.22
C PRO A 4 7.33 23.60 13.98
N GLY A 5 6.55 23.84 12.93
CA GLY A 5 6.89 23.49 11.55
C GLY A 5 6.83 22.02 11.13
N GLY A 6 6.24 21.15 11.91
CA GLY A 6 5.98 19.76 11.50
C GLY A 6 4.72 19.69 10.62
N PHE A 7 4.86 19.42 9.34
CA PHE A 7 3.73 19.08 8.49
C PHE A 7 3.20 17.71 8.90
N SER A 8 1.97 17.70 9.38
CA SER A 8 1.19 16.46 9.50
C SER A 8 0.75 16.02 8.10
N ILE A 9 0.75 14.72 7.81
CA ILE A 9 0.07 14.15 6.64
C ILE A 9 -1.41 14.58 6.59
N ARG A 10 -2.01 14.93 7.71
CA ARG A 10 -3.33 15.60 7.76
C ARG A 10 -3.42 16.80 6.81
N ASP A 11 -2.34 17.58 6.66
CA ASP A 11 -2.31 18.74 5.78
C ASP A 11 -2.22 18.35 4.28
N ILE A 12 -1.72 17.16 3.99
CA ILE A 12 -1.60 16.63 2.62
C ILE A 12 -2.97 16.21 2.06
N TYR A 13 -3.89 15.77 2.91
CA TYR A 13 -5.16 15.13 2.52
C TYR A 13 -6.40 16.01 2.75
N MET A 14 -6.24 17.20 3.29
CA MET A 14 -7.33 18.17 3.35
C MET A 14 -7.65 18.76 1.97
N ILE A 15 -8.04 17.91 1.04
CA ILE A 15 -8.57 18.33 -0.25
C ILE A 15 -10.09 18.46 -0.10
N SER A 16 -10.52 19.55 0.53
CA SER A 16 -11.94 19.87 0.55
C SER A 16 -12.38 20.32 -0.85
N GLY A 17 -13.32 19.60 -1.43
CA GLY A 17 -14.08 20.07 -2.58
C GLY A 17 -13.66 19.57 -3.96
N THR A 18 -12.80 18.58 -4.08
CA THR A 18 -12.49 17.95 -5.37
C THR A 18 -13.38 16.74 -5.63
N GLN A 19 -14.20 16.82 -6.65
CA GLN A 19 -14.92 15.67 -7.18
C GLN A 19 -14.07 15.04 -8.29
N ALA A 20 -13.36 13.98 -7.97
CA ALA A 20 -12.80 13.08 -8.96
C ALA A 20 -13.79 11.94 -9.16
N ALA A 21 -14.37 11.83 -10.34
CA ALA A 21 -15.19 10.68 -10.71
C ALA A 21 -14.30 9.66 -11.42
N ALA A 22 -14.09 8.50 -10.80
CA ALA A 22 -13.41 7.39 -11.44
C ALA A 22 -14.42 6.54 -12.22
N VAL A 23 -14.22 6.43 -13.53
CA VAL A 23 -15.05 5.62 -14.41
C VAL A 23 -14.18 4.56 -15.07
N TYR A 24 -14.60 3.31 -14.95
CA TYR A 24 -13.92 2.19 -15.61
C TYR A 24 -14.54 1.93 -16.98
N GLU A 25 -13.90 2.44 -18.02
CA GLU A 25 -14.33 2.24 -19.41
C GLU A 25 -13.39 1.25 -20.13
N LYS A 26 -13.96 0.32 -20.90
CA LYS A 26 -13.21 -0.61 -21.77
C LYS A 26 -12.05 -1.33 -21.05
N ASN A 27 -12.30 -1.85 -19.86
CA ASN A 27 -11.28 -2.52 -19.02
C ASN A 27 -10.16 -1.60 -18.48
N ARG A 28 -10.42 -0.31 -18.37
CA ARG A 28 -9.49 0.68 -17.81
C ARG A 28 -10.21 1.56 -16.80
N MET A 29 -9.52 1.97 -15.76
CA MET A 29 -10.03 2.93 -14.79
C MET A 29 -9.69 4.34 -15.27
N THR A 30 -10.72 5.11 -15.62
CA THR A 30 -10.57 6.50 -16.03
C THR A 30 -10.99 7.43 -14.91
N VAL A 31 -10.14 8.38 -14.57
CA VAL A 31 -10.41 9.42 -13.57
C VAL A 31 -10.61 10.75 -14.30
N HIS A 32 -11.79 11.34 -14.13
CA HIS A 32 -12.09 12.67 -14.66
C HIS A 32 -11.87 13.69 -13.55
N PHE A 33 -10.95 14.63 -13.79
CA PHE A 33 -10.65 15.71 -12.86
C PHE A 33 -11.58 16.89 -13.08
N GLN A 34 -12.28 17.29 -12.03
CA GLN A 34 -13.06 18.55 -12.02
C GLN A 34 -12.65 19.37 -10.80
N GLY A 35 -12.06 20.54 -11.03
CA GLY A 35 -11.83 21.54 -9.99
C GLY A 35 -10.61 21.32 -9.10
N MET A 36 -9.67 20.46 -9.47
CA MET A 36 -8.48 20.13 -8.66
C MET A 36 -7.38 21.21 -8.65
N SER A 37 -7.44 22.21 -9.51
CA SER A 37 -6.34 23.16 -9.74
C SER A 37 -6.06 24.14 -8.59
N LYS A 38 -6.94 24.22 -7.58
CA LYS A 38 -6.84 25.26 -6.55
C LYS A 38 -6.37 24.81 -5.17
N THR A 39 -6.27 23.50 -4.90
CA THR A 39 -6.12 23.01 -3.52
C THR A 39 -5.06 21.94 -3.28
N LEU A 40 -4.35 21.48 -4.32
CA LEU A 40 -3.27 20.48 -4.11
C LEU A 40 -1.99 21.19 -3.66
N GLN A 41 -1.76 21.23 -2.37
CA GLN A 41 -0.45 21.58 -1.81
C GLN A 41 0.59 20.47 -2.06
N PHE A 42 0.15 19.24 -2.29
CA PHE A 42 1.01 18.08 -2.60
C PHE A 42 0.39 17.19 -3.67
N PRO A 43 1.13 16.87 -4.75
CA PRO A 43 0.67 15.95 -5.75
C PRO A 43 0.67 14.52 -5.19
N GLN A 44 -0.49 13.88 -5.20
CA GLN A 44 -0.60 12.47 -4.85
C GLN A 44 0.13 11.59 -5.87
N THR A 45 0.69 10.47 -5.40
CA THR A 45 1.24 9.44 -6.28
C THR A 45 0.12 8.53 -6.77
N VAL A 46 -0.07 8.42 -8.07
CA VAL A 46 -1.08 7.54 -8.70
C VAL A 46 -0.46 6.41 -9.51
N ALA A 47 0.84 6.44 -9.74
CA ALA A 47 1.62 5.37 -10.33
C ALA A 47 3.07 5.46 -9.91
N LEU A 48 3.79 4.35 -10.07
CA LEU A 48 5.22 4.24 -9.82
C LEU A 48 5.93 3.74 -11.08
N GLN A 49 7.07 4.34 -11.39
CA GLN A 49 7.94 3.91 -12.47
C GLN A 49 9.25 3.39 -11.89
N GLY A 50 9.50 2.11 -12.06
CA GLY A 50 10.67 1.42 -11.51
C GLY A 50 10.30 0.12 -10.80
N ALA A 51 11.20 -0.32 -9.93
CA ALA A 51 11.02 -1.50 -9.06
C ALA A 51 10.41 -1.12 -7.70
N PRO A 52 9.89 -2.07 -6.93
CA PRO A 52 9.30 -1.82 -5.61
C PRO A 52 10.19 -1.04 -4.65
N THR A 53 11.50 -1.25 -4.68
CA THR A 53 12.47 -0.58 -3.79
C THR A 53 13.29 0.50 -4.47
N CYS A 54 13.04 0.79 -5.73
CA CYS A 54 13.69 1.87 -6.47
C CYS A 54 12.76 2.35 -7.57
N SER A 55 11.99 3.37 -7.29
CA SER A 55 10.96 3.87 -8.21
C SER A 55 10.71 5.37 -8.06
N VAL A 56 10.11 5.96 -9.08
CA VAL A 56 9.66 7.35 -9.09
C VAL A 56 8.14 7.38 -9.04
N GLY A 57 7.59 8.08 -8.08
CA GLY A 57 6.15 8.34 -7.99
C GLY A 57 5.68 9.33 -9.04
N ILE A 58 4.49 9.08 -9.58
CA ILE A 58 3.85 9.92 -10.61
C ILE A 58 2.56 10.48 -10.04
N SER A 59 2.41 11.79 -10.11
CA SER A 59 1.19 12.48 -9.70
C SER A 59 0.04 12.28 -10.70
N PRO A 60 -1.22 12.56 -10.33
CA PRO A 60 -2.35 12.55 -11.24
C PRO A 60 -2.17 13.45 -12.46
N TYR A 61 -1.30 14.43 -12.35
CA TYR A 61 -0.99 15.38 -13.44
C TYR A 61 0.19 14.95 -14.29
N GLY A 62 0.73 13.74 -14.05
CA GLY A 62 1.87 13.22 -14.80
C GLY A 62 3.22 13.82 -14.39
N LEU A 63 3.29 14.49 -13.22
CA LEU A 63 4.53 15.01 -12.67
C LEU A 63 5.22 13.96 -11.81
N TYR A 64 6.54 13.99 -11.79
CA TYR A 64 7.34 13.15 -10.88
C TYR A 64 7.31 13.79 -9.50
N ASN A 65 6.89 13.04 -8.49
CA ASN A 65 6.62 13.61 -7.18
C ASN A 65 7.31 12.90 -6.01
N ARG A 66 7.92 11.75 -6.26
CA ARG A 66 8.52 10.98 -5.17
C ARG A 66 9.55 9.99 -5.70
N LEU A 67 10.68 9.85 -4.99
CA LEU A 67 11.60 8.75 -5.17
C LEU A 67 11.42 7.77 -4.01
N ASN A 68 11.19 6.50 -4.32
CA ASN A 68 11.33 5.41 -3.37
C ASN A 68 12.67 4.72 -3.66
N ASP A 69 13.62 4.86 -2.74
CA ASP A 69 14.92 4.21 -2.83
C ASP A 69 15.16 3.37 -1.57
N ALA A 70 15.04 2.06 -1.70
CA ALA A 70 15.23 1.07 -0.64
C ALA A 70 14.48 1.41 0.67
N GLY A 71 13.20 1.81 0.56
CA GLY A 71 12.36 2.17 1.70
C GLY A 71 12.63 3.54 2.29
N ARG A 72 13.60 4.23 1.73
CA ARG A 72 13.84 5.63 2.00
C ARG A 72 12.84 6.42 1.18
N LEU A 73 11.69 6.68 1.76
CA LEU A 73 10.76 7.65 1.23
C LEU A 73 11.42 9.01 1.29
N ILE A 74 12.21 9.30 0.26
CA ILE A 74 12.61 10.66 0.00
C ILE A 74 11.33 11.37 -0.44
N LEU A 75 10.59 11.90 0.53
CA LEU A 75 9.79 13.07 0.30
C LEU A 75 10.82 14.12 -0.11
N LEU A 76 11.13 14.14 -1.41
CA LEU A 76 11.85 15.27 -1.99
C LEU A 76 11.20 16.48 -1.39
N ASN A 77 11.99 17.29 -0.68
CA ASN A 77 11.56 18.47 0.03
C ASN A 77 10.34 19.05 -0.70
N GLN A 78 9.27 19.34 -0.01
CA GLN A 78 7.97 19.76 -0.57
C GLN A 78 8.10 20.78 -1.69
N LYS A 79 9.16 21.58 -1.68
CA LYS A 79 9.56 22.53 -2.70
C LYS A 79 10.19 21.89 -3.96
N ALA A 80 10.85 20.73 -3.82
CA ALA A 80 11.51 20.04 -4.94
C ALA A 80 10.60 19.01 -5.64
N VAL A 81 9.52 18.57 -5.01
CA VAL A 81 8.50 17.69 -5.59
C VAL A 81 7.79 18.33 -6.79
N GLN A 82 7.71 19.61 -6.82
CA GLN A 82 7.30 20.33 -8.01
C GLN A 82 8.48 20.44 -9.00
N PHE A 83 9.09 19.29 -9.34
CA PHE A 83 9.91 19.26 -10.54
C PHE A 83 9.04 19.75 -11.68
N GLY A 84 9.17 21.00 -12.07
CA GLY A 84 8.42 21.61 -13.15
C GLY A 84 8.63 20.97 -14.53
N SER A 85 9.09 19.73 -14.56
CA SER A 85 9.45 18.95 -15.73
C SER A 85 8.30 18.05 -16.17
N ALA A 86 7.24 18.63 -16.65
CA ALA A 86 6.31 17.89 -17.48
C ALA A 86 6.82 17.88 -18.93
N PRO A 87 6.56 16.84 -19.72
CA PRO A 87 6.72 16.90 -21.16
C PRO A 87 5.96 18.08 -21.75
N PHE A 88 6.50 18.68 -22.78
CA PHE A 88 5.80 19.70 -23.55
C PHE A 88 5.84 19.41 -25.05
N VAL A 89 4.88 19.96 -25.79
CA VAL A 89 4.75 19.75 -27.22
C VAL A 89 4.72 21.07 -27.95
N ARG A 90 5.41 21.14 -29.10
CA ARG A 90 5.30 22.19 -30.09
C ARG A 90 4.54 21.65 -31.31
N ILE A 91 3.49 22.34 -31.74
CA ILE A 91 2.73 22.04 -32.95
C ILE A 91 2.63 23.34 -33.78
N GLY A 92 3.45 23.46 -34.81
CA GLY A 92 3.70 24.73 -35.48
C GLY A 92 4.30 25.73 -34.48
N GLU A 93 3.67 26.90 -34.29
CA GLU A 93 4.09 27.91 -33.32
C GLU A 93 3.49 27.77 -31.93
N THR A 94 2.65 26.74 -31.72
CA THR A 94 1.97 26.53 -30.42
C THR A 94 2.77 25.63 -29.52
N PHE A 95 3.16 26.14 -28.37
CA PHE A 95 3.79 25.36 -27.29
C PHE A 95 2.79 25.11 -26.17
N VAL A 96 2.73 23.87 -25.65
CA VAL A 96 1.83 23.49 -24.56
C VAL A 96 2.53 22.51 -23.65
N MET A 97 2.54 22.76 -22.34
CA MET A 97 2.96 21.78 -21.34
C MET A 97 1.89 20.71 -21.18
N LEU A 98 2.30 19.45 -21.15
CA LEU A 98 1.40 18.29 -20.96
C LEU A 98 1.11 18.06 -19.45
N THR A 99 0.76 19.15 -18.77
CA THR A 99 0.27 19.16 -17.39
C THR A 99 -0.70 20.33 -17.22
N PRO A 100 -1.82 20.14 -16.50
CA PRO A 100 -2.74 21.23 -16.18
C PRO A 100 -2.23 22.15 -15.05
N LEU A 101 -1.20 21.71 -14.32
CA LEU A 101 -0.61 22.53 -13.25
C LEU A 101 0.28 23.61 -13.85
N LYS A 102 0.08 24.84 -13.38
CA LYS A 102 1.13 25.84 -13.49
C LYS A 102 2.25 25.38 -12.57
N PRO A 103 3.49 25.25 -13.06
CA PRO A 103 4.61 25.07 -12.17
C PRO A 103 4.57 26.23 -11.18
N GLN A 104 4.32 25.96 -9.91
CA GLN A 104 4.61 26.96 -8.89
C GLN A 104 6.13 27.07 -8.88
N ALA A 105 6.67 28.26 -9.09
CA ALA A 105 8.05 28.51 -8.76
C ALA A 105 8.25 28.01 -7.32
N ALA A 106 9.13 27.01 -7.12
CA ALA A 106 9.60 26.73 -5.78
C ALA A 106 9.95 28.07 -5.18
N GLU A 107 9.64 28.33 -3.92
CA GLU A 107 10.17 29.54 -3.28
C GLU A 107 11.67 29.49 -3.44
N ILE A 108 12.12 30.22 -4.44
CA ILE A 108 13.52 30.42 -4.75
C ILE A 108 14.04 31.24 -3.56
N PRO A 109 15.18 30.90 -2.96
CA PRO A 109 15.81 31.79 -2.00
C PRO A 109 15.79 33.22 -2.55
N ASP A 110 15.49 34.22 -1.71
CA ASP A 110 15.24 35.63 -2.07
C ASP A 110 16.35 36.30 -2.90
N ASP A 111 17.50 35.64 -3.05
CA ASP A 111 18.67 36.07 -3.81
C ASP A 111 18.67 35.62 -5.29
N ILE A 112 17.69 34.85 -5.75
CA ILE A 112 17.57 34.44 -7.16
C ILE A 112 16.35 35.13 -7.79
N PRO A 113 16.52 35.92 -8.88
CA PRO A 113 15.40 36.59 -9.53
C PRO A 113 14.30 35.60 -9.92
N ALA A 114 13.09 35.87 -9.50
CA ALA A 114 11.92 35.07 -9.84
C ALA A 114 11.78 34.95 -11.36
N VAL A 115 11.87 33.70 -11.86
CA VAL A 115 11.71 33.38 -13.29
C VAL A 115 10.22 33.26 -13.60
N GLU A 116 9.44 34.31 -13.38
CA GLU A 116 7.99 34.29 -13.56
C GLU A 116 7.49 34.10 -15.00
N ASN A 117 8.35 34.24 -16.03
CA ASN A 117 7.89 34.46 -17.40
C ASN A 117 8.27 33.40 -18.43
N TYR A 118 8.80 32.21 -18.06
CA TYR A 118 9.38 31.30 -19.05
C TYR A 118 8.73 29.90 -19.11
N TYR A 119 7.54 29.72 -18.59
CA TYR A 119 6.85 28.44 -18.76
C TYR A 119 5.90 28.48 -19.95
N HIS A 120 5.94 27.40 -20.76
CA HIS A 120 4.91 27.20 -21.76
C HIS A 120 3.53 27.07 -21.08
N PRO A 121 2.45 27.55 -21.72
CA PRO A 121 1.14 27.48 -21.07
C PRO A 121 0.76 26.03 -20.75
N PRO A 122 0.25 25.78 -19.54
CA PRO A 122 -0.25 24.47 -19.18
C PRO A 122 -1.49 24.12 -19.98
N ILE A 123 -1.68 22.84 -20.26
CA ILE A 123 -2.91 22.38 -20.91
C ILE A 123 -4.11 22.58 -19.98
N SER A 124 -5.27 22.95 -20.54
CA SER A 124 -6.50 23.02 -19.74
C SER A 124 -6.90 21.64 -19.20
N GLU A 125 -7.28 21.55 -17.94
CA GLU A 125 -7.78 20.32 -17.29
C GLU A 125 -8.87 19.60 -18.09
N LYS A 126 -9.78 20.37 -18.70
CA LYS A 126 -10.85 19.85 -19.58
C LYS A 126 -10.34 19.08 -20.80
N ARG A 127 -9.05 19.17 -21.09
CA ARG A 127 -8.38 18.52 -22.22
C ARG A 127 -7.47 17.38 -21.81
N VAL A 128 -7.51 16.99 -20.53
CA VAL A 128 -6.71 15.90 -19.97
C VAL A 128 -7.63 14.84 -19.43
N THR A 129 -7.36 13.61 -19.80
CA THR A 129 -8.02 12.41 -19.23
C THR A 129 -6.94 11.52 -18.65
N LEU A 130 -7.07 11.15 -17.39
CA LEU A 130 -6.23 10.15 -16.73
C LEU A 130 -6.97 8.82 -16.67
N THR A 131 -6.31 7.76 -17.13
CA THR A 131 -6.76 6.38 -16.97
C THR A 131 -5.75 5.65 -16.12
N ILE A 132 -6.16 5.17 -14.94
CA ILE A 132 -5.31 4.37 -14.08
C ILE A 132 -5.47 2.90 -14.46
N ALA A 133 -4.34 2.29 -14.83
CA ALA A 133 -4.24 0.88 -15.14
C ALA A 133 -3.21 0.26 -14.19
N ALA A 134 -3.50 0.31 -12.86
CA ALA A 134 -2.55 -0.05 -11.81
C ALA A 134 -1.76 -1.33 -12.15
N PRO A 135 -0.43 -1.33 -12.04
CA PRO A 135 0.45 -0.27 -11.54
C PRO A 135 0.84 0.80 -12.57
N SER A 136 0.32 0.75 -13.77
CA SER A 136 0.57 1.68 -14.87
C SER A 136 -0.52 2.74 -14.97
N LEU A 137 -0.26 3.80 -15.73
CA LEU A 137 -1.25 4.83 -16.02
C LEU A 137 -1.19 5.29 -17.48
N GLU A 138 -2.30 5.87 -17.95
CA GLU A 138 -2.40 6.50 -19.25
C GLU A 138 -2.98 7.92 -19.10
N LEU A 139 -2.29 8.92 -19.64
CA LEU A 139 -2.74 10.30 -19.74
C LEU A 139 -3.03 10.62 -21.21
N THR A 140 -4.20 11.13 -21.50
CA THR A 140 -4.57 11.60 -22.83
C THR A 140 -4.73 13.11 -22.82
N TYR A 141 -4.10 13.77 -23.78
CA TYR A 141 -4.12 15.21 -23.97
C TYR A 141 -4.69 15.58 -25.35
N ALA A 142 -5.51 16.62 -25.40
CA ALA A 142 -6.03 17.17 -26.65
C ALA A 142 -5.44 18.55 -26.90
N VAL A 143 -4.51 18.65 -27.86
CA VAL A 143 -3.86 19.90 -28.28
C VAL A 143 -4.32 20.24 -29.68
N GLY A 144 -5.33 21.08 -29.82
CA GLY A 144 -5.98 21.37 -31.10
C GLY A 144 -6.56 20.11 -31.76
N LYS A 145 -6.05 19.74 -32.91
CA LYS A 145 -6.41 18.54 -33.66
C LYS A 145 -5.41 17.37 -33.42
N VAL A 146 -4.44 17.54 -32.52
CA VAL A 146 -3.49 16.50 -32.17
C VAL A 146 -3.91 15.91 -30.82
N LYS A 147 -4.04 14.58 -30.79
CA LYS A 147 -4.25 13.81 -29.56
C LYS A 147 -2.94 13.16 -29.19
N ILE A 148 -2.52 13.33 -27.93
CA ILE A 148 -1.32 12.71 -27.37
C ILE A 148 -1.78 11.77 -26.26
N THR A 149 -1.39 10.51 -26.34
CA THR A 149 -1.60 9.52 -25.27
C THR A 149 -0.23 9.18 -24.71
N ARG A 150 -0.04 9.43 -23.41
CA ARG A 150 1.17 9.15 -22.65
C ARG A 150 0.88 7.97 -21.71
N ARG A 151 1.60 6.86 -21.87
CA ARG A 151 1.49 5.68 -21.02
C ARG A 151 2.76 5.52 -20.21
N LEU A 152 2.62 5.35 -18.89
CA LEU A 152 3.74 5.00 -18.02
C LEU A 152 3.59 3.53 -17.65
N VAL A 153 4.54 2.72 -18.10
CA VAL A 153 4.50 1.26 -18.01
C VAL A 153 5.65 0.76 -17.15
N SER A 154 5.34 -0.07 -16.18
CA SER A 154 6.28 -0.67 -15.23
C SER A 154 6.26 -2.19 -15.34
N PRO A 155 7.37 -2.90 -15.10
CA PRO A 155 7.45 -4.36 -15.14
C PRO A 155 6.82 -5.06 -13.93
N PHE A 156 6.16 -4.35 -13.03
CA PHE A 156 5.67 -4.89 -11.76
C PHE A 156 4.91 -6.22 -11.88
N LEU A 157 4.09 -6.37 -12.92
CA LEU A 157 3.34 -7.59 -13.20
C LEU A 157 4.03 -8.49 -14.25
N SER A 158 5.30 -8.26 -14.55
CA SER A 158 6.03 -9.07 -15.55
C SER A 158 6.38 -10.47 -15.06
N GLY A 159 6.47 -10.64 -13.74
CA GLY A 159 6.97 -11.85 -13.09
C GLY A 159 8.49 -11.95 -13.07
N GLY A 160 8.99 -12.80 -12.20
CA GLY A 160 10.40 -13.04 -12.05
C GLY A 160 11.19 -11.81 -11.62
N ARG A 161 12.48 -11.85 -11.88
CA ARG A 161 13.44 -10.81 -11.45
C ARG A 161 13.21 -9.46 -12.13
N GLN A 162 12.56 -9.40 -13.30
CA GLN A 162 12.22 -8.13 -13.95
C GLN A 162 11.37 -7.21 -13.06
N THR A 163 10.50 -7.78 -12.22
CA THR A 163 9.74 -7.00 -11.24
C THR A 163 10.65 -6.18 -10.30
N LEU A 164 11.86 -6.67 -10.05
CA LEU A 164 12.84 -6.04 -9.17
C LEU A 164 13.87 -5.18 -9.91
N THR A 165 13.74 -5.06 -11.24
CA THR A 165 14.64 -4.23 -12.06
C THR A 165 14.10 -2.80 -12.13
N PRO A 166 14.86 -1.78 -11.71
CA PRO A 166 14.38 -0.41 -11.59
C PRO A 166 14.39 0.32 -12.92
N PHE A 167 13.51 -0.10 -13.83
CA PHE A 167 13.29 0.55 -15.09
C PHE A 167 11.79 0.66 -15.42
N GLY A 168 11.46 1.47 -16.39
CA GLY A 168 10.12 1.60 -16.94
C GLY A 168 10.15 2.31 -18.28
N VAL A 169 9.00 2.34 -18.93
CA VAL A 169 8.86 3.00 -20.25
C VAL A 169 7.73 4.01 -20.20
N GLU A 170 8.00 5.17 -20.75
CA GLU A 170 7.05 6.22 -20.99
C GLU A 170 6.76 6.25 -22.49
N GLU A 171 5.60 5.72 -22.90
CA GLU A 171 5.20 5.63 -24.31
C GLU A 171 4.33 6.81 -24.69
N PHE A 172 4.65 7.46 -25.79
CA PHE A 172 3.85 8.54 -26.37
C PHE A 172 3.26 8.09 -27.70
N GLU A 173 1.93 7.94 -27.78
CA GLU A 173 1.19 7.80 -29.03
C GLU A 173 0.66 9.18 -29.41
N VAL A 174 1.16 9.72 -30.53
CA VAL A 174 0.75 11.02 -31.06
C VAL A 174 -0.06 10.83 -32.33
N ARG A 175 -1.31 11.31 -32.34
CA ARG A 175 -2.24 11.15 -33.48
C ARG A 175 -2.70 12.51 -34.00
N ASN A 176 -2.58 12.71 -35.29
CA ASN A 176 -3.16 13.85 -35.99
C ASN A 176 -4.62 13.52 -36.38
N ALA A 177 -5.60 14.08 -35.68
CA ALA A 177 -7.02 13.94 -36.00
C ALA A 177 -7.51 14.97 -37.04
N GLY A 178 -6.62 15.86 -37.51
CA GLY A 178 -6.91 16.91 -38.51
C GLY A 178 -6.85 16.40 -39.93
N ASP A 179 -7.04 17.33 -40.88
CA ASP A 179 -7.08 17.10 -42.31
C ASP A 179 -5.85 17.69 -43.03
N LYS A 180 -4.87 18.20 -42.29
CA LYS A 180 -3.59 18.73 -42.82
C LYS A 180 -2.45 18.06 -42.10
N ALA A 181 -1.34 17.84 -42.77
CA ALA A 181 -0.09 17.40 -42.16
C ALA A 181 0.36 18.37 -41.07
N ARG A 182 1.01 17.86 -40.01
CA ARG A 182 1.50 18.69 -38.90
C ARG A 182 2.88 18.24 -38.46
N ALA A 183 3.78 19.20 -38.39
CA ALA A 183 5.04 19.02 -37.69
C ALA A 183 4.77 19.09 -36.19
N VAL A 184 5.34 18.10 -35.47
CA VAL A 184 5.21 17.97 -34.02
C VAL A 184 6.61 17.79 -33.45
N THR A 185 6.93 18.57 -32.43
CA THR A 185 8.11 18.32 -31.58
C THR A 185 7.66 18.05 -30.18
N LEU A 186 8.02 16.89 -29.67
CA LEU A 186 7.74 16.46 -28.29
C LEU A 186 9.04 16.51 -27.48
N VAL A 187 9.07 17.27 -26.40
CA VAL A 187 10.23 17.38 -25.51
C VAL A 187 9.91 16.72 -24.17
N ILE A 188 10.80 15.85 -23.74
CA ILE A 188 10.66 15.04 -22.53
C ILE A 188 11.82 15.35 -21.59
N PRO A 189 11.68 16.33 -20.68
CA PRO A 189 12.68 16.62 -19.68
C PRO A 189 12.56 15.66 -18.49
N ARG A 190 13.70 15.22 -17.97
CA ARG A 190 13.80 14.39 -16.77
C ARG A 190 14.80 14.98 -15.78
N PRO A 191 14.37 15.26 -14.53
CA PRO A 191 15.31 15.64 -13.49
C PRO A 191 16.23 14.46 -13.19
N SER A 192 17.48 14.77 -12.86
CA SER A 192 18.45 13.77 -12.43
C SER A 192 18.25 13.47 -10.96
N LEU A 193 17.96 12.22 -10.62
CA LEU A 193 17.84 11.76 -9.25
C LEU A 193 19.16 11.24 -8.67
N VAL A 194 20.21 11.13 -9.47
CA VAL A 194 21.56 10.76 -9.01
C VAL A 194 22.19 11.83 -8.11
N ASN A 195 21.60 13.02 -8.11
CA ASN A 195 22.07 14.16 -7.33
C ASN A 195 21.59 14.14 -5.87
N LEU A 196 20.79 13.15 -5.51
CA LEU A 196 20.25 13.00 -4.18
C LEU A 196 21.14 12.08 -3.39
N GLN A 197 21.94 12.63 -2.48
CA GLN A 197 22.74 11.86 -1.52
C GLN A 197 22.06 11.87 -0.16
N GLU A 198 22.04 10.74 0.53
CA GLU A 198 21.60 10.72 1.91
C GLU A 198 22.50 11.53 2.82
N LYS A 199 21.91 12.39 3.60
CA LYS A 199 22.50 12.78 4.87
C LYS A 199 22.05 11.78 5.93
N GLU A 200 22.98 11.51 6.85
CA GLU A 200 22.77 10.70 8.04
C GLU A 200 21.40 10.97 8.66
N LEU A 201 20.60 9.91 8.79
CA LEU A 201 19.34 9.95 9.51
C LEU A 201 19.66 10.35 10.95
N LYS A 202 19.34 11.56 11.34
CA LYS A 202 19.28 11.91 12.75
C LYS A 202 17.95 11.39 13.27
N PRO A 203 17.96 10.49 14.26
CA PRO A 203 16.73 10.14 14.96
C PRO A 203 16.13 11.45 15.48
N THR A 204 14.93 11.78 15.04
CA THR A 204 14.15 12.81 15.75
C THR A 204 13.53 12.14 16.97
N ASP A 205 13.33 12.88 18.05
CA ASP A 205 12.63 12.40 19.26
C ASP A 205 11.16 12.01 18.99
N GLN A 206 10.70 12.22 17.77
CA GLN A 206 9.40 11.80 17.24
C GLN A 206 9.64 10.71 16.20
N ASP A 207 8.83 9.67 16.20
CA ASP A 207 8.88 8.49 15.33
C ASP A 207 8.69 8.77 13.82
N SER A 208 8.96 9.97 13.35
CA SER A 208 8.80 10.39 11.97
C SER A 208 10.13 10.29 11.20
N VAL A 209 10.05 9.64 10.04
CA VAL A 209 11.19 9.48 9.12
C VAL A 209 11.38 10.76 8.32
N TYR A 210 12.40 11.53 8.64
CA TYR A 210 12.89 12.61 7.78
C TYR A 210 14.23 12.21 7.18
N ILE A 211 14.26 11.99 5.87
CA ILE A 211 15.50 11.82 5.14
C ILE A 211 15.89 13.19 4.59
N ALA A 212 16.95 13.75 5.14
CA ALA A 212 17.56 14.93 4.56
C ALA A 212 18.44 14.48 3.38
N THR A 213 18.14 14.93 2.17
CA THR A 213 19.01 14.76 1.02
C THR A 213 19.97 15.92 0.92
N ALA A 214 21.25 15.63 0.67
CA ALA A 214 22.22 16.65 0.30
C ALA A 214 22.36 16.68 -1.22
N PRO A 215 22.51 17.84 -1.85
CA PRO A 215 22.86 17.91 -3.25
C PRO A 215 24.22 17.26 -3.49
N VAL A 216 24.30 16.43 -4.52
CA VAL A 216 25.56 15.86 -5.01
C VAL A 216 26.11 16.80 -6.09
N HIS A 217 27.40 17.04 -6.05
CA HIS A 217 28.10 17.83 -7.05
C HIS A 217 28.79 16.89 -8.07
N GLY A 218 29.37 17.43 -9.09
CA GLY A 218 30.20 16.64 -10.02
C GLY A 218 29.41 15.84 -11.06
N HIS A 219 28.42 16.47 -11.70
CA HIS A 219 27.61 15.85 -12.75
C HIS A 219 28.46 15.42 -13.95
N LEU A 220 28.23 14.19 -14.40
CA LEU A 220 28.90 13.54 -15.52
C LEU A 220 27.89 13.01 -16.53
N HIS A 221 26.98 13.89 -17.00
CA HIS A 221 25.96 13.49 -17.98
C HIS A 221 26.62 13.27 -19.35
N LYS A 222 26.31 12.17 -20.01
CA LYS A 222 26.88 11.80 -21.31
C LYS A 222 25.84 11.29 -22.28
N GLU A 223 25.86 11.79 -23.49
CA GLU A 223 25.09 11.24 -24.62
C GLU A 223 25.70 9.89 -25.04
N PHE A 224 24.83 8.97 -25.50
CA PHE A 224 25.22 7.71 -26.08
C PHE A 224 24.35 7.34 -27.29
N SER A 225 24.89 6.49 -28.16
CA SER A 225 24.18 5.79 -29.24
C SER A 225 24.71 4.38 -29.28
N ASP A 226 23.86 3.40 -29.02
CA ASP A 226 24.27 1.99 -28.97
C ASP A 226 23.08 1.08 -29.26
N GLY A 227 23.28 0.12 -30.18
CA GLY A 227 22.33 -0.93 -30.50
C GLY A 227 20.95 -0.42 -30.97
N GLY A 228 20.90 0.68 -31.73
CA GLY A 228 19.68 1.25 -32.25
C GLY A 228 18.86 2.08 -31.24
N ILE A 229 19.48 2.41 -30.10
CA ILE A 229 18.94 3.38 -29.14
C ILE A 229 19.87 4.57 -28.96
N ARG A 230 19.30 5.73 -28.64
CA ARG A 230 20.05 6.95 -28.31
C ARG A 230 19.52 7.51 -27.00
N GLY A 231 20.40 8.15 -26.22
CA GLY A 231 19.97 8.70 -24.95
C GLY A 231 21.07 9.41 -24.18
N VAL A 232 20.74 9.72 -22.94
CA VAL A 232 21.66 10.37 -21.98
C VAL A 232 21.78 9.48 -20.74
N VAL A 233 23.02 9.17 -20.36
CA VAL A 233 23.35 8.65 -19.04
C VAL A 233 23.61 9.84 -18.13
N MET A 234 22.78 10.01 -17.11
CA MET A 234 22.98 10.99 -16.04
C MET A 234 23.73 10.32 -14.90
N ALA A 235 24.86 10.86 -14.50
CA ALA A 235 25.77 10.33 -13.49
C ALA A 235 26.38 11.45 -12.64
N SER A 236 27.05 11.07 -11.56
CA SER A 236 27.87 11.96 -10.73
C SER A 236 29.21 11.30 -10.42
N SER A 237 30.26 12.11 -10.22
CA SER A 237 31.56 11.61 -9.72
C SER A 237 31.54 11.27 -8.24
N GLU A 238 30.50 11.68 -7.50
CA GLU A 238 30.37 11.51 -6.06
C GLU A 238 29.42 10.36 -5.66
N SER A 239 28.73 9.74 -6.65
CA SER A 239 27.81 8.64 -6.42
C SER A 239 27.94 7.57 -7.50
N PRO A 240 27.82 6.28 -7.18
CA PRO A 240 27.80 5.22 -8.19
C PRO A 240 26.44 5.17 -8.94
N ASN A 241 25.45 5.93 -8.48
CA ASN A 241 24.12 5.93 -9.04
C ASN A 241 24.10 6.58 -10.43
N ARG A 242 23.31 6.00 -11.32
CA ARG A 242 23.10 6.50 -12.68
C ARG A 242 21.64 6.43 -13.07
N MET A 243 21.22 7.34 -13.89
CA MET A 243 19.91 7.36 -14.49
C MET A 243 20.02 7.43 -16.01
N VAL A 244 19.16 6.72 -16.73
CA VAL A 244 19.15 6.76 -18.20
C VAL A 244 17.81 7.26 -18.69
N LEU A 245 17.89 8.12 -19.69
CA LEU A 245 16.78 8.52 -20.55
C LEU A 245 17.15 8.12 -21.99
N ALA A 246 16.41 7.18 -22.58
CA ALA A 246 16.75 6.63 -23.89
C ALA A 246 15.53 6.43 -24.78
N VAL A 247 15.72 6.56 -26.08
CA VAL A 247 14.71 6.35 -27.10
C VAL A 247 15.26 5.45 -28.22
N PRO A 248 14.42 4.63 -28.86
CA PRO A 248 14.83 3.87 -30.05
C PRO A 248 14.98 4.81 -31.27
N GLU A 249 15.89 4.46 -32.16
CA GLU A 249 15.95 5.09 -33.49
C GLU A 249 14.72 4.67 -34.28
N THR A 250 13.82 5.61 -34.49
CA THR A 250 12.55 5.37 -35.18
C THR A 250 12.53 6.05 -36.54
N PRO A 251 12.24 5.35 -37.64
CA PRO A 251 12.18 5.97 -38.96
C PRO A 251 11.19 7.14 -38.99
N GLY A 252 11.66 8.29 -39.53
CA GLY A 252 10.86 9.50 -39.62
C GLY A 252 10.77 10.33 -38.33
N VAL A 253 11.52 9.94 -37.27
CA VAL A 253 11.68 10.72 -36.05
C VAL A 253 13.10 11.26 -35.95
N SER A 254 13.24 12.56 -35.93
CA SER A 254 14.51 13.22 -35.60
C SER A 254 14.64 13.28 -34.07
N VAL A 255 15.78 12.86 -33.55
CA VAL A 255 16.08 12.82 -32.12
C VAL A 255 17.23 13.77 -31.82
N ASP A 256 17.00 14.72 -30.90
CA ASP A 256 18.07 15.54 -30.33
C ASP A 256 18.10 15.41 -28.81
N LEU A 257 19.26 15.49 -28.23
CA LEU A 257 19.52 15.24 -26.81
C LEU A 257 20.05 16.49 -26.14
N GLN A 258 19.47 16.85 -24.98
CA GLN A 258 20.05 17.85 -24.08
C GLN A 258 20.63 17.12 -22.86
N PRO A 259 21.96 16.94 -22.81
CA PRO A 259 22.59 16.17 -21.75
C PRO A 259 22.48 16.85 -20.38
N CYS A 260 22.32 18.18 -20.38
CA CYS A 260 22.22 18.92 -19.13
C CYS A 260 21.32 20.15 -19.27
N PHE A 261 20.33 20.24 -18.39
CA PHE A 261 19.57 21.48 -18.16
C PHE A 261 19.47 21.74 -16.67
N CYS A 262 19.34 23.01 -16.29
CA CYS A 262 19.10 23.39 -14.91
C CYS A 262 17.59 23.54 -14.65
N LEU A 263 17.06 22.95 -13.58
CA LEU A 263 15.64 23.01 -13.24
C LEU A 263 15.14 24.45 -13.08
N ASN A 264 15.96 25.35 -12.52
CA ASN A 264 15.64 26.75 -12.35
C ASN A 264 15.66 27.57 -13.68
N ARG A 265 16.19 26.97 -14.74
CA ARG A 265 16.30 27.56 -16.08
C ARG A 265 15.69 26.68 -17.15
N LEU A 266 14.81 25.77 -16.76
CA LEU A 266 14.27 24.72 -17.62
C LEU A 266 13.90 25.20 -19.02
N MET A 267 13.15 26.31 -19.12
CA MET A 267 12.66 26.79 -20.39
C MET A 267 13.73 27.49 -21.24
N GLN A 268 14.75 28.08 -20.60
CA GLN A 268 15.88 28.69 -21.32
C GLN A 268 16.81 27.59 -21.86
N ASP A 269 17.08 26.56 -21.06
CA ASP A 269 17.98 25.49 -21.44
C ASP A 269 17.34 24.48 -22.41
N LEU A 270 16.01 24.51 -22.56
CA LEU A 270 15.23 23.68 -23.48
C LEU A 270 14.60 24.48 -24.63
N LEU A 271 15.16 25.65 -24.97
CA LEU A 271 14.78 26.37 -26.17
C LEU A 271 15.07 25.53 -27.43
N LEU A 272 14.16 25.59 -28.39
CA LEU A 272 14.25 24.84 -29.64
C LEU A 272 14.50 25.75 -30.86
N ASN A 273 15.32 25.24 -31.76
CA ASN A 273 15.41 25.73 -33.14
C ASN A 273 14.13 25.38 -33.93
N ASP A 274 13.99 25.89 -35.14
CA ASP A 274 12.83 25.62 -35.99
C ASP A 274 12.72 24.14 -36.39
N ASP A 275 13.83 23.43 -36.52
CA ASP A 275 13.90 22.00 -36.81
C ASP A 275 13.60 21.09 -35.59
N GLY A 276 13.41 21.68 -34.43
CA GLY A 276 13.12 20.98 -33.19
C GLY A 276 14.35 20.52 -32.41
N SER A 277 15.55 20.84 -32.84
CA SER A 277 16.78 20.64 -32.08
C SER A 277 16.88 21.68 -30.95
N PHE A 278 17.65 21.36 -29.90
CA PHE A 278 17.92 22.29 -28.80
C PHE A 278 18.81 23.44 -29.29
N TYR A 279 18.44 24.69 -28.94
CA TYR A 279 19.15 25.88 -29.37
C TYR A 279 20.60 25.90 -28.88
N GLU A 280 20.86 25.46 -27.68
CA GLU A 280 22.19 25.40 -27.06
C GLU A 280 22.35 24.12 -26.25
N LYS A 281 23.42 23.37 -26.50
CA LYS A 281 23.81 22.23 -25.67
C LYS A 281 24.76 22.71 -24.58
N ARG A 282 24.34 22.54 -23.34
CA ARG A 282 25.13 23.00 -22.21
C ARG A 282 25.89 21.85 -21.55
N PRO A 283 27.18 22.08 -21.21
CA PRO A 283 27.93 21.13 -20.36
C PRO A 283 27.39 21.22 -18.93
N PRO A 284 27.51 20.14 -18.14
CA PRO A 284 27.19 20.16 -16.74
C PRO A 284 28.03 21.19 -15.97
N VAL A 285 27.39 22.02 -15.18
CA VAL A 285 28.02 23.04 -14.32
C VAL A 285 27.86 22.59 -12.85
N LEU A 286 28.79 22.95 -11.98
CA LEU A 286 28.84 22.57 -10.56
C LEU A 286 27.66 23.09 -9.70
N ARG A 287 26.42 22.64 -9.97
CA ARG A 287 25.22 22.94 -9.18
C ARG A 287 24.33 21.71 -9.03
N SER A 288 23.39 21.73 -8.12
CA SER A 288 22.66 20.57 -7.61
C SER A 288 21.38 20.18 -8.36
N ASP A 289 20.84 21.00 -9.27
CA ASP A 289 19.49 20.86 -9.79
C ASP A 289 19.48 20.65 -11.31
N TYR A 290 20.01 19.51 -11.75
CA TYR A 290 20.14 19.16 -13.16
C TYR A 290 19.25 18.02 -13.62
N GLY A 291 19.02 18.00 -14.92
CA GLY A 291 18.34 16.92 -15.62
C GLY A 291 18.86 16.79 -17.05
N ALA A 292 18.29 15.82 -17.77
CA ALA A 292 18.50 15.64 -19.19
C ALA A 292 17.17 15.65 -19.94
N ALA A 293 17.17 15.99 -21.22
CA ALA A 293 15.98 15.98 -22.02
C ALA A 293 16.20 15.35 -23.40
N VAL A 294 15.10 14.83 -23.96
CA VAL A 294 15.03 14.33 -25.33
C VAL A 294 14.02 15.18 -26.10
N SER A 295 14.39 15.66 -27.29
CA SER A 295 13.50 16.27 -28.28
C SER A 295 13.25 15.27 -29.41
N LEU A 296 11.98 15.05 -29.74
CA LEU A 296 11.50 14.14 -30.77
C LEU A 296 10.69 14.92 -31.80
N THR A 297 11.21 15.09 -33.03
CA THR A 297 10.55 15.85 -34.07
C THR A 297 10.14 14.93 -35.23
N PHE A 298 8.88 15.02 -35.64
CA PHE A 298 8.29 14.24 -36.72
C PHE A 298 7.11 14.96 -37.38
N THR A 299 6.81 14.58 -38.61
CA THR A 299 5.62 15.07 -39.32
C THR A 299 4.55 13.99 -39.37
N LEU A 300 3.34 14.35 -38.98
CA LEU A 300 2.16 13.46 -39.02
C LEU A 300 1.24 13.88 -40.16
N GLU A 301 1.06 13.00 -41.11
CA GLU A 301 0.06 13.13 -42.17
C GLU A 301 -1.38 13.16 -41.59
N PRO A 302 -2.38 13.63 -42.31
CA PRO A 302 -3.77 13.59 -41.85
C PRO A 302 -4.19 12.18 -41.39
N LYS A 303 -4.79 12.11 -40.20
CA LYS A 303 -5.26 10.86 -39.53
C LYS A 303 -4.17 9.86 -39.16
N ALA A 304 -2.91 10.15 -39.44
CA ALA A 304 -1.78 9.31 -39.05
C ALA A 304 -1.48 9.39 -37.55
N SER A 305 -0.80 8.37 -37.05
CA SER A 305 -0.25 8.33 -35.70
C SER A 305 1.14 7.74 -35.70
N ILE A 306 1.92 8.12 -34.70
CA ILE A 306 3.22 7.56 -34.38
C ILE A 306 3.29 7.22 -32.90
N THR A 307 4.03 6.17 -32.55
CA THR A 307 4.29 5.78 -31.15
C THR A 307 5.79 5.82 -30.91
N VAL A 308 6.19 6.54 -29.87
CA VAL A 308 7.58 6.67 -29.47
C VAL A 308 7.70 6.32 -27.98
N PRO A 309 8.37 5.21 -27.65
CA PRO A 309 8.67 4.84 -26.27
C PRO A 309 9.95 5.55 -25.79
N VAL A 310 9.98 5.86 -24.50
CA VAL A 310 11.13 6.46 -23.81
C VAL A 310 11.44 5.60 -22.60
N ALA A 311 12.58 4.94 -22.58
CA ALA A 311 13.05 4.20 -21.43
C ALA A 311 13.58 5.13 -20.36
N VAL A 312 13.23 4.81 -19.11
CA VAL A 312 13.76 5.45 -17.91
C VAL A 312 14.33 4.36 -17.01
N VAL A 313 15.62 4.49 -16.69
CA VAL A 313 16.34 3.52 -15.85
C VAL A 313 16.88 4.23 -14.61
N LEU A 314 16.75 3.59 -13.47
CA LEU A 314 17.31 4.00 -12.19
C LEU A 314 18.36 2.97 -11.77
N ASP A 315 19.57 3.04 -12.33
CA ASP A 315 20.68 2.17 -11.94
C ASP A 315 21.32 2.73 -10.67
N PHE A 316 20.78 2.33 -9.53
CA PHE A 316 21.20 2.76 -8.20
C PHE A 316 21.85 1.57 -7.48
N PRO A 317 23.14 1.27 -7.76
CA PRO A 317 23.84 0.14 -7.17
C PRO A 317 24.26 0.37 -5.72
N ASP A 318 23.88 1.52 -5.14
CA ASP A 318 24.14 1.78 -3.72
C ASP A 318 23.71 0.62 -2.87
N GLN A 319 24.55 0.29 -1.94
CA GLN A 319 24.32 -0.82 -1.05
C GLN A 319 23.23 -0.50 -0.05
N VAL A 320 22.41 -1.50 0.22
CA VAL A 320 21.36 -1.40 1.24
C VAL A 320 21.95 -1.88 2.57
N TYR A 321 22.01 -1.00 3.56
CA TYR A 321 22.43 -1.34 4.91
C TYR A 321 21.21 -1.73 5.76
N VAL A 322 21.27 -2.92 6.34
CA VAL A 322 20.23 -3.46 7.20
C VAL A 322 20.90 -4.13 8.39
N ASP A 323 20.55 -3.73 9.60
CA ASP A 323 21.13 -4.27 10.85
C ASP A 323 22.66 -4.29 10.85
N GLY A 324 23.30 -3.25 10.30
CA GLY A 324 24.76 -3.17 10.19
C GLY A 324 25.38 -4.09 9.13
N LYS A 325 24.57 -4.81 8.37
CA LYS A 325 24.99 -5.64 7.23
C LYS A 325 24.72 -4.96 5.91
N GLN A 326 25.54 -5.24 4.94
CA GLN A 326 25.47 -4.70 3.60
C GLN A 326 24.88 -5.72 2.65
N PHE A 327 23.87 -5.32 1.88
CA PHE A 327 23.19 -6.15 0.89
C PHE A 327 23.23 -5.51 -0.48
N GLU A 328 23.31 -6.34 -1.51
CA GLU A 328 23.17 -5.91 -2.90
C GLU A 328 21.72 -5.91 -3.34
N ARG A 329 21.41 -5.03 -4.28
CA ARG A 329 20.09 -5.01 -4.91
C ARG A 329 19.95 -6.21 -5.88
N PRO A 330 18.80 -6.89 -5.90
CA PRO A 330 18.65 -8.13 -6.67
C PRO A 330 18.97 -8.00 -8.17
N TYR A 331 18.64 -6.88 -8.80
CA TYR A 331 18.87 -6.68 -10.25
C TYR A 331 20.35 -6.66 -10.66
N LEU A 332 21.28 -6.41 -9.73
CA LEU A 332 22.72 -6.36 -10.03
C LEU A 332 23.25 -7.70 -10.52
N LYS A 333 22.61 -8.81 -10.13
CA LYS A 333 22.98 -10.16 -10.63
C LYS A 333 22.61 -10.37 -12.09
N ASP A 334 21.52 -9.72 -12.55
CA ASP A 334 21.05 -9.85 -13.93
C ASP A 334 21.84 -8.94 -14.88
N TYR A 335 22.45 -7.89 -14.34
CA TYR A 335 23.22 -6.89 -15.07
C TYR A 335 24.59 -6.68 -14.39
N PRO A 336 25.51 -7.67 -14.48
CA PRO A 336 26.76 -7.66 -13.71
C PRO A 336 27.79 -6.67 -14.23
N ASP A 337 27.70 -6.23 -15.49
CA ASP A 337 28.66 -5.27 -16.06
C ASP A 337 28.31 -3.84 -15.62
N PRO A 338 29.06 -3.25 -14.68
CA PRO A 338 28.71 -1.93 -14.15
C PRO A 338 28.83 -0.81 -15.19
N GLU A 339 29.62 -0.97 -16.24
CA GLU A 339 29.82 0.07 -17.26
C GLU A 339 28.64 0.12 -18.23
N ASN A 340 28.19 -1.01 -18.74
CA ASN A 340 27.13 -1.09 -19.75
C ASN A 340 25.74 -1.29 -19.13
N ARG A 341 25.67 -1.73 -17.88
CA ARG A 341 24.40 -2.02 -17.18
C ARG A 341 23.27 -1.04 -17.43
N PRO A 342 23.43 0.29 -17.24
CA PRO A 342 22.29 1.20 -17.38
C PRO A 342 21.78 1.29 -18.82
N VAL A 343 22.65 1.11 -19.82
CA VAL A 343 22.27 1.09 -21.24
C VAL A 343 21.60 -0.23 -21.61
N ASP A 344 22.11 -1.35 -21.10
CA ASP A 344 21.52 -2.68 -21.33
C ASP A 344 20.13 -2.79 -20.68
N MET A 345 19.96 -2.21 -19.50
CA MET A 345 18.65 -2.08 -18.86
C MET A 345 17.69 -1.26 -19.72
N ALA A 346 18.14 -0.16 -20.34
CA ALA A 346 17.31 0.66 -21.22
C ALA A 346 16.87 -0.10 -22.49
N LYS A 347 17.79 -0.86 -23.13
CA LYS A 347 17.47 -1.74 -24.27
C LYS A 347 16.39 -2.74 -23.87
N ARG A 348 16.61 -3.43 -22.76
CA ARG A 348 15.69 -4.45 -22.27
C ARG A 348 14.29 -3.88 -21.95
N ALA A 349 14.23 -2.70 -21.36
CA ALA A 349 12.96 -2.03 -21.09
C ALA A 349 12.19 -1.74 -22.39
N LEU A 350 12.88 -1.22 -23.42
CA LEU A 350 12.27 -0.92 -24.73
C LEU A 350 11.80 -2.19 -25.47
N GLU A 351 12.48 -3.31 -25.29
CA GLU A 351 12.05 -4.61 -25.86
C GLU A 351 10.79 -5.16 -25.19
N ASP A 352 10.75 -5.12 -23.86
CA ASP A 352 9.77 -5.89 -23.08
C ASP A 352 8.50 -5.12 -22.69
N TYR A 353 8.50 -3.77 -22.70
CA TYR A 353 7.39 -2.98 -22.20
C TYR A 353 6.03 -3.28 -22.89
N PRO A 354 5.94 -3.67 -24.17
CA PRO A 354 4.64 -4.00 -24.76
C PRO A 354 4.00 -5.23 -24.10
N ARG A 355 4.85 -6.18 -23.64
CA ARG A 355 4.40 -7.36 -22.88
C ARG A 355 3.88 -6.95 -21.51
N TRP A 356 4.56 -6.04 -20.81
CA TRP A 356 4.14 -5.57 -19.48
C TRP A 356 2.77 -4.90 -19.56
N TRP A 357 2.60 -4.03 -20.55
CA TRP A 357 1.32 -3.36 -20.79
C TRP A 357 0.20 -4.36 -21.07
N THR A 358 0.43 -5.30 -21.98
CA THR A 358 -0.53 -6.35 -22.33
C THR A 358 -0.92 -7.18 -21.11
N ARG A 359 0.05 -7.60 -20.31
CA ARG A 359 -0.19 -8.37 -19.08
C ARG A 359 -1.02 -7.62 -18.06
N THR A 360 -0.71 -6.34 -17.84
CA THR A 360 -1.48 -5.48 -16.95
C THR A 360 -2.95 -5.42 -17.37
N LEU A 361 -3.22 -5.17 -18.65
CA LEU A 361 -4.60 -5.12 -19.16
C LEU A 361 -5.30 -6.49 -19.10
N THR A 362 -4.57 -7.58 -19.34
CA THR A 362 -5.11 -8.94 -19.27
C THR A 362 -5.54 -9.29 -17.86
N LEU A 363 -4.72 -8.99 -16.85
CA LEU A 363 -5.08 -9.22 -15.45
C LEU A 363 -6.32 -8.41 -15.05
N GLN A 364 -6.35 -7.12 -15.40
CA GLN A 364 -7.49 -6.26 -15.10
C GLN A 364 -8.79 -6.77 -15.72
N LYS A 365 -8.71 -7.17 -16.98
CA LYS A 365 -9.87 -7.75 -17.68
C LYS A 365 -10.34 -9.05 -17.02
N ARG A 366 -9.42 -9.93 -16.64
CA ARG A 366 -9.74 -11.21 -16.01
C ARG A 366 -10.42 -11.01 -14.66
N ILE A 367 -9.93 -10.12 -13.83
CA ILE A 367 -10.56 -9.77 -12.56
C ILE A 367 -12.00 -9.25 -12.80
N LEU A 368 -12.15 -8.34 -13.76
CA LEU A 368 -13.46 -7.80 -14.10
C LEU A 368 -14.42 -8.88 -14.63
N ASP A 369 -13.96 -9.74 -15.54
CA ASP A 369 -14.78 -10.81 -16.09
C ASP A 369 -15.20 -11.79 -14.99
N TYR A 370 -14.25 -12.18 -14.12
CA TYR A 370 -14.54 -13.07 -13.00
C TYR A 370 -15.63 -12.50 -12.07
N ILE A 371 -15.50 -11.22 -11.68
CA ILE A 371 -16.51 -10.55 -10.85
C ILE A 371 -17.85 -10.45 -11.61
N GLN A 372 -17.82 -10.04 -12.86
CA GLN A 372 -19.03 -9.85 -13.68
C GLN A 372 -19.79 -11.14 -13.93
N GLU A 373 -19.13 -12.28 -14.04
CA GLU A 373 -19.72 -13.59 -14.24
C GLU A 373 -20.33 -14.18 -12.97
N SER A 374 -19.93 -13.67 -11.80
CA SER A 374 -20.43 -14.13 -10.51
C SER A 374 -21.95 -13.92 -10.38
N PRO A 375 -22.67 -14.78 -9.66
CA PRO A 375 -24.12 -14.61 -9.45
C PRO A 375 -24.52 -13.25 -8.90
N SER A 376 -23.68 -12.65 -8.07
CA SER A 376 -23.93 -11.34 -7.45
C SER A 376 -23.88 -10.18 -8.44
N TYR A 377 -22.98 -10.23 -9.45
CA TYR A 377 -22.72 -9.10 -10.34
C TYR A 377 -23.09 -9.32 -11.80
N ARG A 378 -23.53 -10.52 -12.20
CA ARG A 378 -23.89 -10.87 -13.58
C ARG A 378 -24.86 -9.89 -14.26
N LYS A 379 -25.76 -9.26 -13.48
CA LYS A 379 -26.72 -8.26 -13.95
C LYS A 379 -26.39 -6.84 -13.48
N ASP A 380 -25.20 -6.63 -12.93
CA ASP A 380 -24.80 -5.35 -12.31
C ASP A 380 -23.39 -4.94 -12.76
N ARG A 381 -23.28 -4.53 -14.01
CA ARG A 381 -22.02 -4.06 -14.58
C ARG A 381 -21.40 -2.90 -13.81
N PRO A 382 -22.16 -1.86 -13.40
CA PRO A 382 -21.59 -0.77 -12.58
C PRO A 382 -21.02 -1.24 -11.24
N GLY A 383 -21.67 -2.20 -10.59
CA GLY A 383 -21.18 -2.80 -9.34
C GLY A 383 -19.90 -3.60 -9.55
N ALA A 384 -19.84 -4.42 -10.63
CA ALA A 384 -18.63 -5.17 -10.99
C ALA A 384 -17.44 -4.24 -11.26
N LEU A 385 -17.65 -3.18 -12.03
CA LEU A 385 -16.62 -2.18 -12.33
C LEU A 385 -16.11 -1.48 -11.05
N ARG A 386 -17.03 -1.14 -10.14
CA ARG A 386 -16.70 -0.54 -8.85
C ARG A 386 -15.79 -1.45 -8.01
N LEU A 387 -16.20 -2.69 -7.84
CA LEU A 387 -15.41 -3.65 -7.07
C LEU A 387 -14.05 -3.92 -7.72
N THR A 388 -14.01 -4.07 -9.05
CA THR A 388 -12.76 -4.27 -9.79
C THR A 388 -11.77 -3.12 -9.54
N ARG A 389 -12.22 -1.87 -9.59
CA ARG A 389 -11.32 -0.74 -9.37
C ARG A 389 -10.84 -0.63 -7.92
N LEU A 390 -11.67 -0.99 -6.93
CA LEU A 390 -11.26 -1.08 -5.53
C LEU A 390 -10.15 -2.13 -5.36
N ILE A 391 -10.32 -3.32 -5.93
CA ILE A 391 -9.32 -4.40 -5.89
C ILE A 391 -8.00 -3.96 -6.56
N LEU A 392 -8.08 -3.40 -7.78
CA LEU A 392 -6.89 -2.98 -8.52
C LEU A 392 -6.15 -1.81 -7.86
N ASN A 393 -6.87 -0.94 -7.13
CA ASN A 393 -6.26 0.17 -6.42
C ASN A 393 -5.22 -0.30 -5.41
N GLU A 394 -5.47 -1.42 -4.73
CA GLU A 394 -4.58 -1.94 -3.68
C GLU A 394 -3.31 -2.62 -4.23
N LEU A 395 -3.12 -2.71 -5.55
CA LEU A 395 -1.83 -3.11 -6.15
C LEU A 395 -0.71 -2.10 -5.89
N HIS A 396 -1.02 -0.88 -5.48
CA HIS A 396 -0.01 0.11 -5.15
C HIS A 396 0.79 -0.25 -3.90
N PHE A 397 0.18 -1.00 -2.95
CA PHE A 397 0.82 -1.35 -1.68
C PHE A 397 2.20 -2.00 -1.83
N PRO A 398 2.36 -3.13 -2.54
CA PRO A 398 3.67 -3.78 -2.66
C PRO A 398 4.70 -2.95 -3.43
N LEU A 399 4.25 -1.92 -4.15
CA LEU A 399 5.12 -0.98 -4.86
C LEU A 399 5.53 0.19 -3.99
N SER A 400 4.55 0.88 -3.40
CA SER A 400 4.80 2.14 -2.70
C SER A 400 5.33 1.97 -1.30
N ASN A 401 4.98 0.86 -0.63
CA ASN A 401 5.37 0.58 0.74
C ASN A 401 6.57 -0.36 0.86
N ALA A 402 7.11 -0.89 -0.26
CA ALA A 402 8.31 -1.71 -0.22
C ALA A 402 9.50 -0.91 0.32
N ALA A 403 10.00 -1.33 1.49
CA ALA A 403 11.08 -0.68 2.20
C ALA A 403 12.44 -1.31 1.88
N VAL A 404 12.49 -2.63 1.94
CA VAL A 404 13.68 -3.43 1.66
C VAL A 404 13.29 -4.61 0.79
N TRP A 405 14.12 -4.91 -0.19
CA TRP A 405 14.02 -6.14 -0.97
C TRP A 405 15.44 -6.60 -1.28
N VAL A 406 15.88 -7.60 -0.57
CA VAL A 406 17.25 -8.10 -0.63
C VAL A 406 17.26 -9.61 -0.78
N GLU A 407 18.36 -10.16 -1.28
CA GLU A 407 18.62 -11.59 -1.29
C GLU A 407 19.67 -11.90 -0.23
N GLN A 408 19.36 -12.82 0.66
CA GLN A 408 20.26 -13.28 1.70
C GLN A 408 20.22 -14.81 1.74
N ASP A 409 21.40 -15.44 1.69
CA ASP A 409 21.54 -16.91 1.73
C ASP A 409 20.66 -17.65 0.68
N GLY A 410 20.54 -17.07 -0.52
CA GLY A 410 19.72 -17.60 -1.60
C GLY A 410 18.22 -17.41 -1.43
N ARG A 411 17.78 -16.58 -0.47
CA ARG A 411 16.37 -16.28 -0.21
C ARG A 411 16.09 -14.80 -0.37
N GLU A 412 15.01 -14.47 -1.06
CA GLU A 412 14.51 -13.11 -1.11
C GLU A 412 13.82 -12.75 0.20
N ARG A 413 14.16 -11.58 0.73
CA ARG A 413 13.53 -10.98 1.88
C ARG A 413 13.00 -9.61 1.50
N ALA A 414 11.69 -9.44 1.59
CA ALA A 414 11.06 -8.15 1.36
C ALA A 414 10.39 -7.64 2.64
N ARG A 415 10.46 -6.33 2.84
CA ARG A 415 9.91 -5.63 3.98
C ARG A 415 9.11 -4.44 3.48
N PHE A 416 7.97 -4.19 4.12
CA PHE A 416 7.03 -3.18 3.71
C PHE A 416 6.69 -2.27 4.89
N LEU A 417 6.62 -0.98 4.61
CA LEU A 417 6.19 0.00 5.60
C LEU A 417 4.70 -0.17 5.90
N GLU A 418 4.34 -0.02 7.15
CA GLU A 418 2.95 0.06 7.58
C GLU A 418 2.28 1.31 7.00
N CYS A 419 2.89 2.45 7.24
CA CYS A 419 2.45 3.72 6.66
C CYS A 419 3.62 4.70 6.55
N PHE A 420 3.33 5.92 6.10
CA PHE A 420 4.34 6.97 5.96
C PHE A 420 4.44 7.88 7.18
N ASP A 421 3.47 7.80 8.09
CA ASP A 421 3.45 8.59 9.32
C ASP A 421 4.40 8.02 10.37
N TYR A 422 4.52 6.69 10.39
CA TYR A 422 5.43 5.94 11.25
C TYR A 422 5.91 4.68 10.49
N ALA A 423 7.18 4.40 10.58
CA ALA A 423 7.86 3.48 9.67
C ALA A 423 8.05 2.07 10.25
N TYR A 424 7.03 1.51 10.93
CA TYR A 424 7.05 0.11 11.34
C TYR A 424 7.04 -0.81 10.11
N ILE A 425 7.68 -1.96 10.26
CA ILE A 425 7.88 -2.90 9.18
C ILE A 425 6.98 -4.11 9.37
N ASN A 426 6.10 -4.36 8.39
CA ASN A 426 5.23 -5.52 8.31
C ASN A 426 4.52 -5.85 9.65
N PRO A 427 3.80 -4.94 10.28
CA PRO A 427 3.17 -5.27 11.55
C PRO A 427 2.17 -6.42 11.38
N SER A 428 2.24 -7.37 12.32
CA SER A 428 1.48 -8.62 12.27
C SER A 428 0.03 -8.45 12.69
N ASP A 429 -0.25 -7.40 13.44
CA ASP A 429 -1.60 -7.05 13.87
C ASP A 429 -2.48 -6.52 12.73
N VAL A 430 -1.89 -6.04 11.62
CA VAL A 430 -2.58 -5.50 10.44
C VAL A 430 -2.45 -6.40 9.20
N ASP A 431 -2.29 -7.68 9.37
CA ASP A 431 -1.93 -8.68 8.35
C ASP A 431 -2.97 -8.94 7.24
N TRP A 432 -4.13 -8.29 7.26
CA TRP A 432 -5.17 -8.42 6.21
C TRP A 432 -4.64 -8.18 4.78
N TYR A 433 -3.59 -7.38 4.61
CA TYR A 433 -2.94 -7.11 3.32
C TYR A 433 -2.21 -8.33 2.74
N SER A 434 -1.85 -9.28 3.56
CA SER A 434 -0.93 -10.38 3.23
C SER A 434 -1.45 -11.31 2.14
N MET A 435 -2.77 -11.27 1.82
CA MET A 435 -3.31 -11.94 0.64
C MET A 435 -2.72 -11.40 -0.67
N VAL A 436 -2.45 -10.10 -0.76
CA VAL A 436 -1.80 -9.51 -1.96
C VAL A 436 -0.39 -10.08 -2.14
N LEU A 437 0.35 -10.24 -1.04
CA LEU A 437 1.68 -10.85 -1.08
C LEU A 437 1.61 -12.33 -1.47
N LEU A 438 0.69 -13.08 -0.90
CA LEU A 438 0.49 -14.49 -1.26
C LEU A 438 0.17 -14.66 -2.75
N ILE A 439 -0.65 -13.78 -3.33
CA ILE A 439 -1.03 -13.83 -4.74
C ILE A 439 0.18 -13.57 -5.65
N PHE A 440 0.94 -12.51 -5.39
CA PHE A 440 1.98 -12.05 -6.31
C PHE A 440 3.39 -12.48 -5.92
N PHE A 441 3.65 -12.72 -4.63
CA PHE A 441 4.97 -13.02 -4.07
C PHE A 441 4.88 -14.09 -2.96
N PRO A 442 4.40 -15.32 -3.26
CA PRO A 442 4.16 -16.33 -2.24
C PRO A 442 5.39 -16.70 -1.42
N HIS A 443 6.58 -16.67 -2.02
CA HIS A 443 7.86 -16.92 -1.34
C HIS A 443 8.21 -15.79 -0.32
N VAL A 444 7.83 -14.53 -0.63
CA VAL A 444 8.00 -13.40 0.29
C VAL A 444 7.03 -13.53 1.47
N GLU A 445 5.79 -13.92 1.20
CA GLU A 445 4.80 -14.14 2.25
C GLU A 445 5.20 -15.28 3.18
N GLU A 446 5.77 -16.37 2.64
CA GLU A 446 6.29 -17.48 3.44
C GLU A 446 7.48 -17.03 4.30
N GLU A 447 8.38 -16.22 3.76
CA GLU A 447 9.52 -15.67 4.50
C GLU A 447 9.08 -14.74 5.64
N LEU A 448 8.05 -13.92 5.42
CA LEU A 448 7.46 -13.09 6.47
C LEU A 448 6.82 -13.93 7.57
N CYS A 449 6.08 -15.00 7.22
CA CYS A 449 5.59 -15.95 8.20
C CYS A 449 6.73 -16.57 9.00
N GLN A 450 7.84 -16.94 8.35
CA GLN A 450 9.01 -17.48 9.04
C GLN A 450 9.60 -16.46 10.02
N SER A 451 9.72 -15.19 9.63
CA SER A 451 10.21 -14.12 10.51
C SER A 451 9.35 -13.99 11.78
N PHE A 452 8.02 -14.07 11.68
CA PHE A 452 7.13 -14.05 12.84
C PHE A 452 7.18 -15.33 13.67
N ILE A 453 7.33 -16.49 13.04
CA ILE A 453 7.54 -17.76 13.76
C ILE A 453 8.87 -17.70 14.54
N ASP A 454 9.95 -17.21 13.92
CA ASP A 454 11.25 -17.06 14.58
C ASP A 454 11.16 -16.10 15.78
N SER A 455 10.29 -15.09 15.71
CA SER A 455 10.06 -14.16 16.82
C SER A 455 9.48 -14.83 18.07
N ILE A 456 8.79 -15.96 17.93
CA ILE A 456 8.26 -16.73 19.08
C ILE A 456 9.41 -17.23 19.97
N LEU A 457 10.53 -17.61 19.36
CA LEU A 457 11.71 -18.10 20.09
C LEU A 457 12.66 -16.98 20.52
N ALA A 458 12.49 -15.79 19.97
CA ALA A 458 13.32 -14.65 20.32
C ALA A 458 13.03 -14.17 21.75
N GLU A 459 14.09 -13.73 22.43
CA GLU A 459 14.04 -13.18 23.76
C GLU A 459 15.01 -12.01 23.88
N ASP A 460 14.54 -10.91 24.46
CA ASP A 460 15.39 -9.77 24.81
C ASP A 460 14.88 -9.18 26.13
N PRO A 461 15.54 -9.50 27.25
CA PRO A 461 15.13 -9.04 28.57
C PRO A 461 15.50 -7.57 28.83
N THR A 462 16.18 -6.90 27.90
CA THR A 462 16.52 -5.48 28.03
C THR A 462 15.28 -4.67 28.32
N PRO A 463 15.22 -3.93 29.41
CA PRO A 463 14.05 -3.15 29.73
C PRO A 463 13.85 -2.00 28.76
N ARG A 464 12.62 -1.83 28.28
CA ARG A 464 12.19 -0.62 27.59
C ARG A 464 10.97 -0.01 28.25
N PHE A 465 10.75 1.28 27.98
CA PHE A 465 9.55 1.98 28.41
C PHE A 465 8.50 1.90 27.33
N TYR A 466 7.28 1.68 27.77
CA TYR A 466 6.07 1.83 26.98
C TYR A 466 5.37 3.11 27.38
N HIS A 467 4.73 3.79 26.46
CA HIS A 467 4.04 5.03 26.79
C HIS A 467 2.71 5.13 26.08
N TYR A 468 1.73 5.30 26.86
CA TYR A 468 0.38 5.55 26.49
C TYR A 468 0.19 7.08 26.36
N HIS A 469 -0.15 7.60 25.20
CA HIS A 469 -0.49 9.02 24.96
C HIS A 469 0.58 10.11 25.19
N SER A 470 1.77 9.85 25.61
CA SER A 470 2.81 10.87 25.75
C SER A 470 4.01 10.59 24.87
N SER A 471 4.84 11.61 24.60
CA SER A 471 6.11 11.36 23.95
C SER A 471 6.99 10.46 24.83
N PHE A 472 7.72 9.54 24.20
CA PHE A 472 8.61 8.60 24.90
C PHE A 472 9.58 9.30 25.89
N VAL A 473 10.02 10.49 25.55
CA VAL A 473 10.90 11.32 26.38
C VAL A 473 10.16 11.85 27.60
N GLU A 474 8.92 12.32 27.45
CA GLU A 474 8.10 12.84 28.55
C GLU A 474 7.69 11.75 29.52
N ALA A 475 7.30 10.57 29.05
CA ALA A 475 6.97 9.44 29.90
C ALA A 475 8.19 8.96 30.73
N ARG A 476 9.37 8.87 30.10
CA ARG A 476 10.61 8.55 30.82
C ARG A 476 10.96 9.57 31.88
N LYS A 477 10.83 10.84 31.55
CA LYS A 477 11.13 11.94 32.47
C LYS A 477 10.16 11.90 33.63
N HIS A 478 8.86 11.79 33.36
CA HIS A 478 7.84 11.74 34.39
C HIS A 478 8.03 10.54 35.34
N PHE A 479 8.31 9.36 34.81
CA PHE A 479 8.62 8.18 35.61
C PHE A 479 9.86 8.35 36.48
N ALA A 480 10.89 9.02 35.98
CA ALA A 480 12.12 9.27 36.73
C ALA A 480 11.95 10.34 37.85
N GLU A 481 11.08 11.33 37.62
CA GLU A 481 10.79 12.41 38.54
C GLU A 481 9.72 12.05 39.59
N HIS A 482 8.81 11.11 39.29
CA HIS A 482 7.64 10.75 40.10
C HIS A 482 7.44 9.22 40.23
N PRO A 483 8.45 8.46 40.71
CA PRO A 483 8.34 7.01 40.80
C PRO A 483 7.19 6.56 41.72
N GLU A 484 6.82 7.38 42.71
CA GLU A 484 5.74 7.14 43.65
C GLU A 484 4.34 7.13 43.00
N GLU A 485 4.14 7.84 41.87
CA GLU A 485 2.85 7.85 41.17
C GLU A 485 2.58 6.53 40.44
N TYR A 486 3.61 5.70 40.27
CA TYR A 486 3.56 4.43 39.59
C TYR A 486 3.61 3.24 40.57
N GLU A 487 3.53 3.49 41.87
CA GLU A 487 3.44 2.44 42.87
C GLU A 487 2.08 1.70 42.73
N GLY A 488 2.13 0.41 42.42
CA GLY A 488 0.94 -0.42 42.16
C GLY A 488 0.47 -0.44 40.71
N VAL A 489 1.06 0.34 39.81
CA VAL A 489 0.83 0.22 38.36
C VAL A 489 1.62 -0.98 37.84
N SER A 490 1.02 -1.77 36.96
CA SER A 490 1.71 -2.91 36.32
C SER A 490 3.00 -2.42 35.67
N LEU A 491 4.14 -3.03 36.04
CA LEU A 491 5.42 -2.70 35.43
C LEU A 491 5.44 -2.97 33.92
N THR A 492 4.55 -3.85 33.44
CA THR A 492 4.38 -4.17 32.01
C THR A 492 3.80 -3.00 31.22
N GLN A 493 2.99 -2.13 31.84
CA GLN A 493 2.42 -0.94 31.21
C GLN A 493 3.45 0.19 31.02
N ILE A 494 4.40 0.32 31.95
CA ILE A 494 5.37 1.41 31.98
C ILE A 494 6.73 0.95 31.49
N ARG A 495 7.17 -0.20 31.98
CA ARG A 495 8.49 -0.75 31.74
C ARG A 495 8.42 -2.26 31.67
N GLY A 496 8.82 -2.84 30.55
CA GLY A 496 8.86 -4.29 30.38
C GLY A 496 10.07 -4.74 29.54
N PRO A 497 10.25 -6.03 29.37
CA PRO A 497 11.27 -6.56 28.50
C PRO A 497 11.01 -6.15 27.05
N PHE A 498 12.08 -5.96 26.31
CA PHE A 498 11.99 -5.64 24.87
C PHE A 498 11.26 -6.75 24.11
N LYS A 499 11.55 -8.03 24.43
CA LYS A 499 10.90 -9.20 23.82
C LYS A 499 10.74 -10.33 24.82
N VAL A 500 9.55 -10.88 24.92
CA VAL A 500 9.23 -12.04 25.72
C VAL A 500 9.21 -13.29 24.82
N LYS A 501 9.93 -14.32 25.23
CA LYS A 501 9.90 -15.62 24.56
C LYS A 501 8.49 -16.23 24.64
N GLY A 502 7.99 -16.74 23.52
CA GLY A 502 6.62 -17.27 23.39
C GLY A 502 5.63 -16.30 22.78
N SER A 503 5.89 -14.98 22.80
CA SER A 503 5.05 -13.99 22.11
C SER A 503 5.41 -13.87 20.62
N VAL A 504 4.45 -13.46 19.79
CA VAL A 504 4.69 -13.05 18.40
C VAL A 504 5.06 -11.58 18.40
N ALA A 505 6.04 -11.17 17.58
CA ALA A 505 6.38 -9.75 17.43
C ALA A 505 5.24 -9.00 16.73
N HIS A 506 4.96 -7.77 17.20
CA HIS A 506 4.00 -6.89 16.53
C HIS A 506 4.51 -6.48 15.13
N ASP A 507 5.78 -6.13 15.02
CA ASP A 507 6.46 -5.76 13.78
C ASP A 507 7.84 -6.43 13.71
N VAL A 508 8.49 -6.38 12.56
CA VAL A 508 9.85 -6.90 12.39
C VAL A 508 10.91 -5.80 12.34
N GLY A 509 10.65 -4.70 13.03
CA GLY A 509 11.53 -3.56 13.19
C GLY A 509 10.97 -2.26 12.65
N MET A 510 11.80 -1.23 12.64
CA MET A 510 11.42 0.11 12.21
C MET A 510 12.50 0.71 11.31
N MET A 511 12.11 1.28 10.15
CA MET A 511 13.08 1.80 9.17
C MET A 511 13.98 2.90 9.72
N ASN A 512 13.42 3.85 10.46
CA ASN A 512 14.19 4.95 11.04
C ASN A 512 15.17 4.52 12.14
N LYS A 513 15.08 3.28 12.63
CA LYS A 513 16.05 2.70 13.56
C LYS A 513 17.08 1.80 12.88
N GLY A 514 16.95 1.60 11.55
CA GLY A 514 17.87 0.78 10.77
C GLY A 514 17.75 -0.72 11.02
N HIS A 515 16.58 -1.18 11.46
CA HIS A 515 16.38 -2.59 11.87
C HIS A 515 15.25 -3.31 11.10
N PRO A 516 15.21 -3.27 9.78
CA PRO A 516 14.06 -3.83 9.04
C PRO A 516 14.07 -5.35 8.89
N LEU A 517 15.05 -6.06 9.44
CA LEU A 517 15.12 -7.54 9.40
C LEU A 517 15.18 -8.16 10.81
N ARG A 518 14.78 -7.42 11.83
CA ARG A 518 14.71 -7.94 13.20
C ARG A 518 13.52 -8.90 13.37
N ASN A 519 13.67 -9.80 14.34
CA ASN A 519 12.57 -10.66 14.81
C ASN A 519 12.01 -10.16 16.15
N VAL A 520 12.13 -8.88 16.40
CA VAL A 520 11.64 -8.22 17.63
C VAL A 520 10.97 -6.90 17.24
N SER A 521 9.91 -6.56 17.96
CA SER A 521 9.12 -5.38 17.71
C SER A 521 9.83 -4.09 18.14
N ASP A 522 9.77 -3.06 17.28
CA ASP A 522 10.17 -1.70 17.66
C ASP A 522 9.01 -0.84 18.15
N TYR A 523 7.76 -1.31 18.02
CA TYR A 523 6.57 -0.65 18.54
C TYR A 523 6.64 -0.52 20.07
N ALA A 524 6.47 0.69 20.58
CA ALA A 524 6.63 1.00 22.00
C ALA A 524 5.49 1.84 22.60
N TRP A 525 4.38 2.02 21.89
CA TRP A 525 3.22 2.70 22.45
C TRP A 525 2.57 1.86 23.58
N TYR A 526 2.43 0.55 23.32
CA TYR A 526 1.91 -0.42 24.26
C TYR A 526 2.83 -1.62 24.35
N ASN A 527 2.68 -2.44 25.39
CA ASN A 527 3.43 -3.67 25.54
C ASN A 527 2.83 -4.80 24.72
N ASN A 528 3.17 -4.85 23.44
CA ASN A 528 2.65 -5.85 22.50
C ASN A 528 3.15 -7.30 22.74
N ASN A 529 4.07 -7.52 23.68
CA ASN A 529 4.46 -8.88 24.06
C ASN A 529 3.30 -9.73 24.59
N TYR A 530 2.23 -9.07 25.03
CA TYR A 530 1.06 -9.72 25.63
C TYR A 530 -0.22 -9.53 24.80
N TRP A 531 -0.08 -9.13 23.55
CA TRP A 531 -1.23 -9.05 22.65
C TRP A 531 -1.70 -10.44 22.25
N VAL A 532 -2.99 -10.71 22.41
CA VAL A 532 -3.57 -12.05 22.33
C VAL A 532 -4.05 -12.43 20.92
N ASP A 533 -4.19 -11.46 20.03
CA ASP A 533 -4.62 -11.69 18.64
C ASP A 533 -3.47 -12.04 17.69
N LEU A 534 -2.20 -11.72 18.02
CA LEU A 534 -1.06 -11.87 17.11
C LEU A 534 -0.79 -13.33 16.77
N PHE A 535 -0.76 -14.22 17.76
CA PHE A 535 -0.49 -15.65 17.53
C PHE A 535 -1.60 -16.35 16.74
N PRO A 536 -2.90 -16.21 17.07
CA PRO A 536 -3.98 -16.81 16.29
C PRO A 536 -3.98 -16.35 14.83
N LYS A 537 -3.70 -15.06 14.56
CA LYS A 537 -3.57 -14.52 13.21
C LYS A 537 -2.40 -15.13 12.48
N LEU A 538 -1.23 -15.26 13.13
CA LEU A 538 -0.07 -15.94 12.55
C LEU A 538 -0.41 -17.41 12.21
N ALA A 539 -1.09 -18.14 13.08
CA ALA A 539 -1.50 -19.50 12.80
C ALA A 539 -2.40 -19.59 11.56
N MET A 540 -3.41 -18.71 11.45
CA MET A 540 -4.28 -18.65 10.28
C MET A 540 -3.51 -18.27 9.01
N ARG A 541 -2.55 -17.35 9.09
CA ARG A 541 -1.69 -16.91 8.00
C ARG A 541 -0.77 -18.04 7.51
N VAL A 542 -0.17 -18.79 8.43
CA VAL A 542 0.64 -19.99 8.11
C VAL A 542 -0.22 -21.05 7.40
N MET A 543 -1.41 -21.38 7.95
CA MET A 543 -2.32 -22.34 7.30
C MET A 543 -2.72 -21.88 5.91
N ARG A 544 -2.99 -20.59 5.71
CA ARG A 544 -3.29 -20.02 4.40
C ARG A 544 -2.15 -20.27 3.41
N ASN A 545 -0.91 -20.00 3.82
CA ASN A 545 0.25 -20.26 2.96
C ASN A 545 0.33 -21.75 2.59
N VAL A 546 0.22 -22.65 3.56
CA VAL A 546 0.24 -24.09 3.29
C VAL A 546 -0.88 -24.51 2.31
N LYS A 547 -2.08 -23.97 2.49
CA LYS A 547 -3.24 -24.29 1.64
C LYS A 547 -3.05 -23.82 0.19
N TYR A 548 -2.47 -22.65 -0.01
CA TYR A 548 -2.32 -22.03 -1.35
C TYR A 548 -1.02 -22.40 -2.08
N THR A 549 0.01 -22.83 -1.36
CA THR A 549 1.29 -23.25 -1.94
C THR A 549 1.48 -24.76 -1.99
N GLY A 550 0.77 -25.49 -1.15
CA GLY A 550 0.98 -26.93 -0.93
C GLY A 550 2.24 -27.26 -0.12
N ASN A 551 2.94 -26.24 0.42
CA ASN A 551 4.21 -26.43 1.13
C ASN A 551 4.00 -26.94 2.58
N VAL A 552 3.71 -28.23 2.72
CA VAL A 552 3.53 -28.88 4.05
C VAL A 552 4.87 -28.98 4.80
N ASP A 553 6.00 -28.99 4.10
CA ASP A 553 7.32 -29.06 4.75
C ASP A 553 7.62 -27.78 5.54
N PHE A 554 7.12 -26.63 5.09
CA PHE A 554 7.18 -25.39 5.86
C PHE A 554 6.47 -25.54 7.23
N LEU A 555 5.28 -26.13 7.25
CA LEU A 555 4.55 -26.39 8.49
C LEU A 555 5.33 -27.40 9.37
N ARG A 556 5.82 -28.51 8.79
CA ARG A 556 6.56 -29.54 9.53
C ARG A 556 7.80 -28.98 10.22
N LYS A 557 8.54 -28.12 9.53
CA LYS A 557 9.72 -27.43 10.08
C LYS A 557 9.38 -26.59 11.31
N ASN A 558 8.22 -25.96 11.31
CA ASN A 558 7.84 -24.94 12.29
C ASN A 558 6.84 -25.42 13.35
N TRP A 559 6.39 -26.68 13.28
CA TRP A 559 5.30 -27.19 14.11
C TRP A 559 5.55 -27.07 15.62
N GLU A 560 6.73 -27.43 16.10
CA GLU A 560 7.09 -27.34 17.52
C GLU A 560 7.08 -25.88 18.02
N THR A 561 7.54 -24.95 17.21
CA THR A 561 7.53 -23.52 17.55
C THR A 561 6.09 -22.98 17.62
N LEU A 562 5.23 -23.39 16.70
CA LEU A 562 3.82 -22.98 16.72
C LEU A 562 3.09 -23.56 17.95
N LYS A 563 3.35 -24.81 18.32
CA LYS A 563 2.80 -25.37 19.59
C LYS A 563 3.26 -24.57 20.80
N PHE A 564 4.54 -24.24 20.86
CA PHE A 564 5.09 -23.44 21.95
C PHE A 564 4.47 -22.05 22.04
N GLY A 565 4.24 -21.38 20.91
CA GLY A 565 3.55 -20.09 20.84
C GLY A 565 2.12 -20.17 21.37
N LEU A 566 1.37 -21.22 20.97
CA LEU A 566 0.02 -21.45 21.52
C LEU A 566 0.05 -21.68 23.03
N ASP A 567 1.00 -22.49 23.52
CA ASP A 567 1.13 -22.77 24.94
C ASP A 567 1.44 -21.51 25.75
N SER A 568 2.22 -20.61 25.18
CA SER A 568 2.52 -19.32 25.80
C SER A 568 1.30 -18.40 25.82
N LEU A 569 0.51 -18.39 24.73
CA LEU A 569 -0.73 -17.62 24.67
C LEU A 569 -1.76 -18.09 25.72
N LEU A 570 -1.89 -19.42 25.90
CA LEU A 570 -2.81 -20.01 26.88
C LEU A 570 -2.49 -19.61 28.33
N GLN A 571 -1.26 -19.14 28.62
CA GLN A 571 -0.91 -18.64 29.94
C GLN A 571 -1.47 -17.25 30.23
N LEU A 572 -2.01 -16.58 29.21
CA LEU A 572 -2.67 -15.28 29.35
C LEU A 572 -4.18 -15.39 29.62
N ASP A 573 -4.72 -16.59 29.80
CA ASP A 573 -6.08 -16.89 30.30
C ASP A 573 -6.06 -16.80 31.85
N PHE A 574 -6.06 -15.58 32.40
CA PHE A 574 -5.85 -15.34 33.83
C PHE A 574 -7.07 -15.64 34.69
N ASP A 575 -8.28 -15.44 34.19
CA ASP A 575 -9.53 -15.76 34.88
C ASP A 575 -9.98 -17.20 34.67
N GLY A 576 -9.28 -17.90 33.80
CA GLY A 576 -9.51 -19.31 33.53
C GLY A 576 -10.80 -19.59 32.77
N ASP A 577 -11.31 -18.63 31.99
CA ASP A 577 -12.54 -18.78 31.20
C ASP A 577 -12.31 -19.44 29.84
N GLY A 578 -11.06 -19.52 29.41
CA GLY A 578 -10.59 -20.17 28.18
C GLY A 578 -10.31 -19.24 27.03
N VAL A 579 -10.55 -17.92 27.18
CA VAL A 579 -10.19 -16.90 26.23
C VAL A 579 -9.01 -16.13 26.80
N PRO A 580 -7.83 -16.07 26.15
CA PRO A 580 -6.74 -15.23 26.63
C PRO A 580 -7.14 -13.75 26.61
N GLU A 581 -6.97 -13.05 27.74
CA GLU A 581 -7.33 -11.62 27.90
C GLU A 581 -6.11 -10.70 27.87
N GLY A 582 -4.89 -11.23 28.01
CA GLY A 582 -3.73 -10.40 28.29
C GLY A 582 -3.73 -9.87 29.74
N TYR A 583 -2.86 -8.91 30.04
CA TYR A 583 -2.83 -8.31 31.35
C TYR A 583 -4.01 -7.35 31.60
N PRO A 584 -4.58 -7.33 32.79
CA PRO A 584 -5.64 -6.38 33.14
C PRO A 584 -5.23 -4.95 32.89
N ASP A 585 -6.16 -4.13 32.38
CA ASP A 585 -6.00 -2.71 32.10
C ASP A 585 -4.93 -2.35 31.04
N GLU A 586 -4.43 -3.36 30.29
CA GLU A 586 -3.53 -3.14 29.16
C GLU A 586 -4.24 -3.30 27.82
N VAL A 587 -3.70 -2.65 26.79
CA VAL A 587 -4.09 -2.90 25.39
C VAL A 587 -3.64 -4.28 25.00
N LYS A 588 -4.54 -5.07 24.40
CA LYS A 588 -4.35 -6.50 24.20
C LYS A 588 -4.46 -6.97 22.74
N ASN A 589 -4.77 -6.09 21.80
CA ASN A 589 -4.92 -6.43 20.40
C ASN A 589 -4.77 -5.21 19.48
N THR A 590 -4.91 -5.41 18.16
CA THR A 590 -4.81 -4.41 17.09
C THR A 590 -5.74 -3.19 17.26
N PHE A 591 -6.78 -3.27 18.08
CA PHE A 591 -7.69 -2.15 18.37
C PHE A 591 -7.21 -1.40 19.60
N ASP A 592 -6.05 -0.82 19.51
CA ASP A 592 -5.22 -0.29 20.59
C ASP A 592 -5.76 0.98 21.30
N ASN A 593 -6.84 1.57 20.77
CA ASN A 593 -7.56 2.68 21.40
C ASN A 593 -9.02 2.34 21.79
N LEU A 594 -9.37 1.05 21.79
CA LEU A 594 -10.62 0.57 22.38
C LEU A 594 -10.40 0.13 23.84
N VAL A 595 -11.29 0.56 24.71
CA VAL A 595 -11.27 0.08 26.10
C VAL A 595 -11.95 -1.29 26.14
N LEU A 596 -11.13 -2.34 26.26
CA LEU A 596 -11.55 -3.74 26.33
C LEU A 596 -11.21 -4.29 27.71
N PHE A 597 -12.10 -5.13 28.25
CA PHE A 597 -11.93 -5.77 29.57
C PHE A 597 -12.59 -7.15 29.55
N GLY A 598 -12.07 -8.10 30.35
CA GLY A 598 -12.54 -9.48 30.34
C GLY A 598 -12.49 -10.10 28.94
N ALA A 599 -13.37 -11.05 28.64
CA ALA A 599 -13.50 -11.58 27.29
C ALA A 599 -14.16 -10.58 26.34
N ASP A 600 -13.61 -10.40 25.15
CA ASP A 600 -14.22 -9.61 24.07
C ASP A 600 -14.52 -10.45 22.83
N ALA A 601 -15.41 -9.94 21.97
CA ALA A 601 -15.89 -10.70 20.83
C ALA A 601 -14.83 -10.94 19.75
N TYR A 602 -13.92 -9.99 19.55
CA TYR A 602 -12.87 -10.10 18.53
C TYR A 602 -11.81 -11.11 18.94
N ASP A 603 -11.26 -11.00 20.17
CA ASP A 603 -10.22 -11.91 20.65
C ASP A 603 -10.77 -13.31 20.82
N ALA A 604 -11.99 -13.47 21.39
CA ALA A 604 -12.62 -14.79 21.53
C ALA A 604 -12.82 -15.48 20.16
N THR A 605 -13.32 -14.76 19.13
CA THR A 605 -13.51 -15.36 17.81
C THR A 605 -12.19 -15.61 17.09
N THR A 606 -11.20 -14.72 17.24
CA THR A 606 -9.87 -14.87 16.67
C THR A 606 -9.10 -16.02 17.28
N PHE A 607 -9.16 -16.19 18.61
CA PHE A 607 -8.57 -17.32 19.30
C PHE A 607 -9.21 -18.65 18.87
N LEU A 608 -10.54 -18.71 18.79
CA LEU A 608 -11.25 -19.91 18.33
C LEU A 608 -10.88 -20.28 16.88
N ALA A 609 -10.75 -19.30 15.99
CA ALA A 609 -10.30 -19.56 14.62
C ALA A 609 -8.85 -20.06 14.58
N GLY A 610 -7.97 -19.47 15.38
CA GLY A 610 -6.59 -19.93 15.58
C GLY A 610 -6.54 -21.38 16.06
N CYS A 611 -7.34 -21.73 17.07
CA CYS A 611 -7.46 -23.12 17.55
C CYS A 611 -7.99 -24.07 16.45
N GLN A 612 -8.99 -23.64 15.67
CA GLN A 612 -9.54 -24.46 14.58
C GLN A 612 -8.47 -24.81 13.55
N VAL A 613 -7.66 -23.85 13.11
CA VAL A 613 -6.58 -24.12 12.15
C VAL A 613 -5.43 -24.92 12.78
N MET A 614 -5.11 -24.68 14.05
CA MET A 614 -4.10 -25.47 14.77
C MET A 614 -4.52 -26.94 14.96
N ILE A 615 -5.81 -27.23 15.13
CA ILE A 615 -6.34 -28.61 15.14
C ILE A 615 -6.07 -29.29 13.81
N GLN A 616 -6.28 -28.61 12.69
CA GLN A 616 -6.00 -29.14 11.35
C GLN A 616 -4.50 -29.31 11.11
N MET A 617 -3.68 -28.35 11.54
CA MET A 617 -2.22 -28.50 11.49
C MET A 617 -1.76 -29.76 12.28
N ALA A 618 -2.33 -29.99 13.47
CA ALA A 618 -2.03 -31.18 14.26
C ALA A 618 -2.42 -32.49 13.52
N GLU A 619 -3.55 -32.49 12.79
CA GLU A 619 -3.93 -33.60 11.91
C GLU A 619 -2.93 -33.81 10.77
N MET A 620 -2.50 -32.72 10.09
CA MET A 620 -1.50 -32.78 9.02
C MET A 620 -0.13 -33.26 9.53
N MET A 621 0.20 -32.99 10.78
CA MET A 621 1.46 -33.38 11.42
C MET A 621 1.39 -34.76 12.11
N ASP A 622 0.23 -35.43 12.09
CA ASP A 622 -0.02 -36.67 12.81
C ASP A 622 0.29 -36.55 14.31
N ASP A 623 -0.16 -35.47 14.95
CA ASP A 623 0.03 -35.15 16.36
C ASP A 623 -1.32 -35.20 17.12
N PRO A 624 -1.82 -36.43 17.50
CA PRO A 624 -3.10 -36.57 18.16
C PRO A 624 -3.12 -35.97 19.58
N ALA A 625 -1.96 -35.87 20.24
CA ALA A 625 -1.87 -35.26 21.56
C ALA A 625 -2.11 -33.76 21.50
N ALA A 626 -1.42 -33.07 20.59
CA ALA A 626 -1.65 -31.64 20.35
C ALA A 626 -3.10 -31.38 19.90
N LYS A 627 -3.63 -32.19 18.97
CA LYS A 627 -5.02 -32.10 18.52
C LYS A 627 -6.02 -32.14 19.67
N THR A 628 -5.85 -33.12 20.59
CA THR A 628 -6.75 -33.29 21.73
C THR A 628 -6.70 -32.08 22.66
N ARG A 629 -5.50 -31.61 23.00
CA ARG A 629 -5.27 -30.45 23.87
C ARG A 629 -5.85 -29.19 23.29
N ILE A 630 -5.59 -28.90 22.00
CA ILE A 630 -6.07 -27.70 21.33
C ILE A 630 -7.61 -27.74 21.25
N ARG A 631 -8.21 -28.93 21.02
CA ARG A 631 -9.66 -29.10 21.01
C ARG A 631 -10.27 -28.77 22.36
N GLN A 632 -9.62 -29.14 23.45
CA GLN A 632 -10.08 -28.80 24.80
C GLN A 632 -10.07 -27.27 25.03
N ALA A 633 -9.00 -26.58 24.62
CA ALA A 633 -8.94 -25.11 24.67
C ALA A 633 -10.06 -24.48 23.82
N PHE A 634 -10.25 -24.95 22.60
CA PHE A 634 -11.33 -24.51 21.71
C PHE A 634 -12.72 -24.63 22.37
N GLU A 635 -13.04 -25.82 22.94
CA GLU A 635 -14.37 -26.03 23.55
C GLU A 635 -14.58 -25.18 24.79
N LYS A 636 -13.53 -24.89 25.56
CA LYS A 636 -13.58 -24.01 26.72
C LYS A 636 -13.87 -22.56 26.29
N ALA A 637 -13.08 -22.01 25.35
CA ALA A 637 -13.27 -20.66 24.81
C ALA A 637 -14.64 -20.49 24.13
N ARG A 638 -15.15 -21.55 23.49
CA ARG A 638 -16.47 -21.54 22.87
C ARG A 638 -17.59 -21.28 23.89
N VAL A 639 -17.46 -21.79 25.09
CA VAL A 639 -18.42 -21.55 26.17
C VAL A 639 -18.42 -20.08 26.58
N SER A 640 -17.23 -19.45 26.64
CA SER A 640 -17.09 -18.04 27.00
C SER A 640 -17.61 -17.11 25.89
N LEU A 641 -17.38 -17.46 24.62
CA LEU A 641 -18.00 -16.74 23.50
C LEU A 641 -19.55 -16.74 23.60
N GLU A 642 -20.16 -17.85 24.04
CA GLU A 642 -21.63 -17.91 24.22
C GLU A 642 -22.13 -16.98 25.34
N ARG A 643 -21.32 -16.63 26.34
CA ARG A 643 -21.65 -15.63 27.35
C ARG A 643 -21.75 -14.22 26.80
N LEU A 644 -21.04 -13.91 25.70
CA LEU A 644 -21.12 -12.64 25.00
C LEU A 644 -22.39 -12.51 24.15
N TRP A 645 -23.05 -13.62 23.81
CA TRP A 645 -24.22 -13.59 22.93
C TRP A 645 -25.39 -12.80 23.52
N ARG A 646 -25.99 -11.91 22.70
CA ARG A 646 -27.20 -11.16 23.06
C ARG A 646 -28.25 -11.29 21.98
N ASP A 647 -29.48 -11.49 22.44
CA ASP A 647 -30.71 -11.40 21.68
C ASP A 647 -31.56 -10.33 22.40
N THR A 648 -31.61 -9.13 21.89
CA THR A 648 -32.17 -7.94 22.53
C THR A 648 -32.87 -7.04 21.52
N ALA A 649 -33.29 -5.84 21.93
CA ALA A 649 -33.82 -4.84 21.04
C ALA A 649 -33.19 -3.46 21.33
N ASN A 650 -33.21 -2.58 20.31
CA ASN A 650 -32.90 -1.16 20.47
C ASN A 650 -34.09 -0.38 21.05
N HIS A 651 -33.89 0.93 21.27
CA HIS A 651 -34.95 1.81 21.80
C HIS A 651 -36.20 1.91 20.88
N LYS A 652 -36.12 1.48 19.63
CA LYS A 652 -37.28 1.43 18.68
C LYS A 652 -37.99 0.07 18.69
N GLY A 653 -37.54 -0.88 19.52
CA GLY A 653 -38.06 -2.24 19.56
C GLY A 653 -37.57 -3.13 18.42
N GLU A 654 -36.55 -2.70 17.64
CA GLU A 654 -35.98 -3.51 16.58
C GLU A 654 -35.05 -4.58 17.17
N LYS A 655 -35.24 -5.82 16.75
CA LYS A 655 -34.46 -6.97 17.23
C LYS A 655 -32.98 -6.85 16.83
N LEU A 656 -32.11 -6.99 17.83
CA LEU A 656 -30.66 -7.01 17.67
C LEU A 656 -30.11 -8.36 18.15
N GLN A 657 -29.25 -8.97 17.33
CA GLN A 657 -28.57 -10.21 17.65
C GLN A 657 -27.07 -10.06 17.34
N TYR A 658 -26.24 -10.10 18.37
CA TYR A 658 -24.80 -9.82 18.25
C TYR A 658 -24.05 -10.31 19.49
N TYR A 659 -22.72 -10.36 19.44
CA TYR A 659 -21.87 -10.50 20.61
C TYR A 659 -21.59 -9.13 21.24
N LEU A 660 -21.61 -9.05 22.57
CA LEU A 660 -21.13 -7.86 23.29
C LEU A 660 -19.71 -7.54 22.86
N THR A 661 -19.37 -6.26 22.81
CA THR A 661 -17.99 -5.84 22.57
C THR A 661 -17.07 -6.50 23.59
N CYS A 662 -17.36 -6.40 24.89
CA CYS A 662 -16.66 -7.16 25.92
C CYS A 662 -17.55 -7.40 27.16
N TYR A 663 -17.14 -8.36 27.99
CA TYR A 663 -17.82 -8.74 29.23
C TYR A 663 -16.82 -9.31 30.22
N ASP A 664 -16.86 -8.80 31.44
CA ASP A 664 -16.12 -9.32 32.58
C ASP A 664 -17.09 -10.07 33.52
N PRO A 665 -16.96 -11.39 33.65
CA PRO A 665 -17.84 -12.18 34.50
C PRO A 665 -17.63 -11.95 36.01
N GLU A 666 -16.44 -11.49 36.42
CA GLU A 666 -16.13 -11.28 37.85
C GLU A 666 -16.83 -10.03 38.39
N THR A 667 -16.78 -8.94 37.62
CA THR A 667 -17.39 -7.66 38.01
C THR A 667 -18.80 -7.49 37.48
N GLY A 668 -19.21 -8.28 36.48
CA GLY A 668 -20.47 -8.13 35.75
C GLY A 668 -20.49 -6.93 34.80
N LYS A 669 -19.36 -6.25 34.61
CA LYS A 669 -19.21 -5.15 33.68
C LYS A 669 -19.36 -5.61 32.25
N ALA A 670 -20.11 -4.84 31.43
CA ALA A 670 -20.33 -5.17 30.04
C ALA A 670 -20.29 -3.93 29.15
N ASN A 671 -19.61 -4.03 28.00
CA ASN A 671 -19.77 -3.08 26.91
C ASN A 671 -20.79 -3.62 25.91
N THR A 672 -21.93 -2.93 25.78
CA THR A 672 -23.07 -3.35 24.96
C THR A 672 -23.05 -2.75 23.55
N ASP A 673 -22.02 -2.08 23.17
CA ASP A 673 -21.87 -1.52 21.84
C ASP A 673 -21.80 -2.62 20.78
N VAL A 674 -22.21 -2.27 19.56
CA VAL A 674 -22.15 -3.19 18.43
C VAL A 674 -20.82 -2.99 17.70
N TRP A 675 -19.99 -3.98 17.69
CA TRP A 675 -18.67 -3.95 17.07
C TRP A 675 -18.69 -4.52 15.66
N THR A 676 -18.14 -3.80 14.67
CA THR A 676 -18.12 -4.23 13.27
C THR A 676 -17.20 -5.44 13.07
N ASN A 677 -16.10 -5.51 13.79
CA ASN A 677 -15.05 -6.51 13.61
C ASN A 677 -15.25 -7.83 14.38
N GLN A 678 -16.38 -8.01 15.05
CA GLN A 678 -16.64 -9.20 15.88
C GLN A 678 -16.64 -10.55 15.10
N LEU A 679 -16.64 -10.53 13.77
CA LEU A 679 -16.63 -11.71 12.91
C LEU A 679 -15.42 -11.78 11.96
N ASP A 680 -14.39 -10.96 12.13
CA ASP A 680 -13.22 -10.95 11.24
C ASP A 680 -12.54 -12.31 11.16
N ALA A 681 -12.53 -13.08 12.27
CA ALA A 681 -11.99 -14.42 12.31
C ALA A 681 -12.67 -15.39 11.32
N LEU A 682 -13.95 -15.20 11.04
CA LEU A 682 -14.67 -16.01 10.06
C LEU A 682 -14.18 -15.72 8.64
N TRP A 683 -13.83 -14.47 8.36
CA TRP A 683 -13.26 -14.07 7.08
C TRP A 683 -11.94 -14.80 6.82
N TYR A 684 -11.05 -14.91 7.83
CA TYR A 684 -9.81 -15.68 7.72
C TYR A 684 -10.08 -17.18 7.43
N LEU A 685 -11.00 -17.80 8.17
CA LEU A 685 -11.35 -19.22 7.98
C LEU A 685 -11.94 -19.47 6.58
N ILE A 686 -12.85 -18.62 6.13
CA ILE A 686 -13.43 -18.74 4.79
C ILE A 686 -12.36 -18.57 3.72
N ALA A 687 -11.44 -17.62 3.89
CA ALA A 687 -10.36 -17.38 2.93
C ALA A 687 -9.42 -18.56 2.72
N ILE A 688 -9.32 -19.45 3.69
CA ILE A 688 -8.55 -20.71 3.59
C ILE A 688 -9.42 -21.94 3.23
N GLY A 689 -10.67 -21.72 2.87
CA GLY A 689 -11.59 -22.80 2.48
C GLY A 689 -12.21 -23.59 3.63
N GLU A 690 -12.17 -23.06 4.86
CA GLU A 690 -12.68 -23.74 6.05
C GLU A 690 -14.09 -23.33 6.41
N GLU A 691 -14.88 -24.28 6.96
CA GLU A 691 -16.20 -23.96 7.51
C GLU A 691 -16.03 -23.20 8.84
N PRO A 692 -16.60 -22.01 8.98
CA PRO A 692 -16.57 -21.27 10.23
C PRO A 692 -17.32 -21.98 11.37
N PHE A 693 -16.80 -21.88 12.60
CA PHE A 693 -17.39 -22.48 13.80
C PHE A 693 -18.70 -21.80 14.26
N ILE A 694 -18.98 -20.57 13.84
CA ILE A 694 -20.24 -19.89 14.11
C ILE A 694 -21.27 -20.31 13.06
N PRO A 695 -22.47 -20.80 13.48
CA PRO A 695 -23.51 -21.17 12.52
C PRO A 695 -23.90 -20.03 11.56
N ALA A 696 -24.03 -20.36 10.28
CA ALA A 696 -24.30 -19.38 9.22
C ALA A 696 -25.53 -18.49 9.50
N ALA A 697 -26.58 -19.05 10.10
CA ALA A 697 -27.77 -18.30 10.50
C ALA A 697 -27.46 -17.22 11.55
N ARG A 698 -26.62 -17.55 12.55
CA ARG A 698 -26.17 -16.61 13.60
C ARG A 698 -25.28 -15.53 12.99
N ALA A 699 -24.25 -15.89 12.21
CA ALA A 699 -23.38 -14.94 11.52
C ALA A 699 -24.19 -13.94 10.67
N LYS A 700 -25.19 -14.44 9.93
CA LYS A 700 -26.08 -13.59 9.13
C LYS A 700 -26.90 -12.60 9.97
N GLN A 701 -27.33 -12.97 11.19
CA GLN A 701 -28.08 -12.06 12.07
C GLN A 701 -27.15 -10.99 12.66
N ILE A 702 -25.94 -11.36 13.06
CA ILE A 702 -24.92 -10.41 13.52
C ILE A 702 -24.63 -9.38 12.42
N LEU A 703 -24.36 -9.84 11.20
CA LEU A 703 -24.10 -8.95 10.07
C LEU A 703 -25.26 -7.99 9.78
N LYS A 704 -26.51 -8.44 9.90
CA LYS A 704 -27.67 -7.57 9.78
C LYS A 704 -27.77 -6.53 10.90
N THR A 705 -27.39 -6.91 12.14
CA THR A 705 -27.33 -5.99 13.27
C THR A 705 -26.29 -4.91 13.00
N ILE A 706 -25.05 -5.28 12.65
CA ILE A 706 -23.98 -4.34 12.31
C ILE A 706 -24.41 -3.40 11.17
N TYR A 707 -24.98 -3.95 10.08
CA TYR A 707 -25.41 -3.16 8.92
C TYR A 707 -26.39 -2.06 9.28
N ARG A 708 -27.32 -2.33 10.19
CA ARG A 708 -28.33 -1.35 10.63
C ARG A 708 -27.80 -0.38 11.66
N THR A 709 -26.94 -0.83 12.57
CA THR A 709 -26.55 -0.08 13.77
C THR A 709 -25.33 0.82 13.50
N ASN A 710 -24.32 0.31 12.77
CA ASN A 710 -23.03 1.00 12.67
C ASN A 710 -22.89 1.93 11.47
N ARG A 711 -23.98 2.10 10.70
CA ARG A 711 -23.96 2.92 9.49
C ARG A 711 -23.72 4.40 9.78
N THR A 712 -22.82 5.01 9.03
CA THR A 712 -22.55 6.45 8.97
C THR A 712 -22.74 6.97 7.54
N THR A 713 -22.46 8.24 7.31
CA THR A 713 -22.47 8.85 5.96
C THR A 713 -21.35 8.33 5.06
N MET A 714 -20.24 7.83 5.65
CA MET A 714 -19.01 7.45 4.93
C MET A 714 -18.80 5.94 4.84
N GLY A 715 -19.54 5.15 5.60
CA GLY A 715 -19.38 3.69 5.70
C GLY A 715 -19.92 3.20 7.03
N TRP A 716 -19.35 2.14 7.57
CA TRP A 716 -19.74 1.57 8.86
C TRP A 716 -18.62 1.85 9.87
N ALA A 717 -18.96 2.55 10.94
CA ALA A 717 -18.05 2.84 12.04
C ALA A 717 -17.62 1.54 12.73
N MET A 718 -16.47 1.59 13.40
CA MET A 718 -15.94 0.44 14.12
C MET A 718 -16.93 -0.01 15.20
N THR A 719 -17.41 0.91 16.05
CA THR A 719 -18.45 0.64 17.05
C THR A 719 -19.52 1.71 17.07
N ARG A 720 -20.72 1.30 17.44
CA ARG A 720 -21.85 2.18 17.77
C ARG A 720 -22.60 1.61 18.95
N THR A 721 -23.23 2.47 19.76
CA THR A 721 -24.13 1.98 20.77
C THR A 721 -25.24 1.14 20.12
N LYS A 722 -25.88 0.24 20.88
CA LYS A 722 -27.00 -0.57 20.37
C LYS A 722 -28.14 0.24 19.74
N ASP A 723 -28.22 1.54 20.06
CA ASP A 723 -29.19 2.48 19.52
C ASP A 723 -28.69 3.27 18.30
N GLY A 724 -27.50 2.93 17.78
CA GLY A 724 -26.87 3.53 16.60
C GLY A 724 -26.23 4.90 16.87
N LYS A 725 -26.07 5.29 18.13
CA LYS A 725 -25.41 6.54 18.50
C LYS A 725 -23.89 6.38 18.49
N GLN A 726 -23.20 7.51 18.33
CA GLN A 726 -21.75 7.60 18.44
C GLN A 726 -21.29 7.18 19.83
N VAL A 727 -20.12 6.51 19.88
CA VAL A 727 -19.45 6.11 21.12
C VAL A 727 -18.42 7.18 21.53
N GLU A 728 -17.93 7.14 22.77
CA GLU A 728 -16.90 8.08 23.24
C GLU A 728 -15.52 7.77 22.69
N SER A 729 -15.18 6.49 22.46
CA SER A 729 -13.89 6.08 21.94
C SER A 729 -13.62 6.68 20.56
N GLU A 730 -12.50 7.34 20.38
CA GLU A 730 -12.09 7.91 19.10
C GLU A 730 -12.00 6.83 18.02
N GLN A 731 -11.29 5.74 18.29
CA GLN A 731 -11.15 4.62 17.35
C GLN A 731 -12.52 3.96 17.07
N GLY A 732 -13.38 3.88 18.06
CA GLY A 732 -14.74 3.34 17.91
C GLY A 732 -15.62 4.16 16.95
N GLN A 733 -15.40 5.47 16.87
CA GLN A 733 -16.14 6.37 15.98
C GLN A 733 -15.71 6.25 14.52
N ASP A 734 -14.50 5.79 14.28
CA ASP A 734 -13.87 5.82 12.95
C ASP A 734 -14.42 4.75 12.02
N VAL A 735 -14.41 5.08 10.73
CA VAL A 735 -14.70 4.16 9.64
C VAL A 735 -13.38 3.62 9.10
N TYR A 736 -13.07 2.37 9.40
CA TYR A 736 -11.91 1.68 8.85
C TYR A 736 -12.21 1.09 7.50
N THR A 737 -11.41 1.41 6.50
CA THR A 737 -11.60 0.92 5.13
C THR A 737 -11.52 -0.61 5.07
N THR A 738 -10.55 -1.18 5.77
CA THR A 738 -10.35 -2.64 5.86
C THR A 738 -11.53 -3.33 6.51
N SER A 739 -11.99 -2.84 7.69
CA SER A 739 -13.16 -3.39 8.37
C SER A 739 -14.39 -3.39 7.47
N ASN A 740 -14.57 -2.33 6.69
CA ASN A 740 -15.67 -2.24 5.73
C ASN A 740 -15.51 -3.23 4.57
N TYR A 741 -14.30 -3.48 4.07
CA TYR A 741 -14.06 -4.51 3.05
C TYR A 741 -14.34 -5.91 3.57
N VAL A 742 -13.82 -6.26 4.75
CA VAL A 742 -14.09 -7.55 5.40
C VAL A 742 -15.59 -7.72 5.64
N PHE A 743 -16.25 -6.70 6.17
CA PHE A 743 -17.68 -6.68 6.40
C PHE A 743 -18.49 -6.90 5.11
N ALA A 744 -18.13 -6.19 4.01
CA ALA A 744 -18.79 -6.37 2.72
C ALA A 744 -18.64 -7.80 2.18
N GLN A 745 -17.46 -8.40 2.33
CA GLN A 745 -17.16 -9.77 1.90
C GLN A 745 -17.96 -10.79 2.70
N LEU A 746 -18.05 -10.64 4.02
CA LEU A 746 -18.88 -11.49 4.88
C LEU A 746 -20.36 -11.34 4.56
N LEU A 747 -20.86 -10.10 4.36
CA LEU A 747 -22.24 -9.87 3.93
C LEU A 747 -22.57 -10.66 2.65
N GLU A 748 -21.70 -10.61 1.66
CA GLU A 748 -21.91 -11.30 0.39
C GLU A 748 -21.83 -12.82 0.56
N TYR A 749 -20.84 -13.32 1.30
CA TYR A 749 -20.68 -14.74 1.57
C TYR A 749 -21.94 -15.33 2.22
N TYR A 750 -22.52 -14.64 3.21
CA TYR A 750 -23.77 -15.06 3.88
C TYR A 750 -25.05 -14.66 3.14
N GLY A 751 -24.96 -14.20 1.89
CA GLY A 751 -26.10 -13.96 1.01
C GLY A 751 -26.82 -12.63 1.23
N LEU A 752 -26.18 -11.65 1.85
CA LEU A 752 -26.64 -10.26 2.02
C LEU A 752 -26.02 -9.38 0.92
N VAL A 753 -26.25 -9.76 -0.34
CA VAL A 753 -25.58 -9.17 -1.52
C VAL A 753 -25.90 -7.69 -1.73
N ARG A 754 -27.14 -7.27 -1.43
CA ARG A 754 -27.53 -5.87 -1.57
C ARG A 754 -26.78 -4.98 -0.58
N GLU A 755 -26.68 -5.45 0.65
CA GLU A 755 -25.98 -4.79 1.74
C GLU A 755 -24.45 -4.72 1.45
N SER A 756 -23.85 -5.81 0.98
CA SER A 756 -22.45 -5.83 0.53
C SER A 756 -22.18 -4.76 -0.53
N LYS A 757 -23.02 -4.68 -1.56
CA LYS A 757 -22.87 -3.68 -2.62
C LYS A 757 -23.01 -2.24 -2.13
N ASP A 758 -23.85 -2.01 -1.12
CA ASP A 758 -23.97 -0.69 -0.49
C ASP A 758 -22.69 -0.31 0.26
N VAL A 759 -22.08 -1.25 0.97
CA VAL A 759 -20.75 -1.03 1.62
C VAL A 759 -19.69 -0.69 0.57
N TYR A 760 -19.54 -1.49 -0.48
CA TYR A 760 -18.59 -1.19 -1.56
C TYR A 760 -18.84 0.15 -2.25
N LYS A 761 -20.10 0.58 -2.36
CA LYS A 761 -20.43 1.89 -2.89
C LYS A 761 -19.94 3.04 -2.00
N HIS A 762 -19.97 2.87 -0.68
CA HIS A 762 -19.43 3.85 0.25
C HIS A 762 -17.89 3.88 0.19
N MET A 763 -17.26 2.70 0.18
CA MET A 763 -15.80 2.61 0.07
C MET A 763 -15.27 3.16 -1.26
N ASP A 764 -16.00 2.96 -2.34
CA ASP A 764 -15.69 3.55 -3.63
C ASP A 764 -15.65 5.08 -3.59
N LYS A 765 -16.60 5.71 -2.87
CA LYS A 765 -16.57 7.15 -2.63
C LYS A 765 -15.39 7.57 -1.77
N VAL A 766 -15.12 6.83 -0.69
CA VAL A 766 -13.98 7.10 0.19
C VAL A 766 -12.67 7.09 -0.59
N VAL A 767 -12.44 6.07 -1.41
CA VAL A 767 -11.17 5.91 -2.15
C VAL A 767 -11.07 6.87 -3.34
N PHE A 768 -12.14 7.03 -4.12
CA PHE A 768 -12.05 7.72 -5.42
C PHE A 768 -12.68 9.10 -5.46
N GLU A 769 -13.73 9.38 -4.71
CA GLU A 769 -14.34 10.71 -4.69
C GLU A 769 -13.64 11.64 -3.68
N TYR A 770 -13.19 11.09 -2.54
CA TYR A 770 -12.56 11.87 -1.47
C TYR A 770 -11.03 11.67 -1.42
N GLY A 771 -10.54 10.43 -1.65
CA GLY A 771 -9.13 10.07 -1.52
C GLY A 771 -8.29 10.18 -2.80
N ASN A 772 -8.91 10.38 -3.97
CA ASN A 772 -8.23 10.50 -5.29
C ASN A 772 -7.41 9.28 -5.73
N SER A 773 -7.78 8.08 -5.32
CA SER A 773 -7.17 6.80 -5.72
C SER A 773 -5.69 6.57 -5.34
N MET A 774 -5.20 5.34 -5.52
CA MET A 774 -3.84 4.85 -5.24
C MET A 774 -3.37 5.00 -3.79
N ILE A 775 -4.11 5.71 -2.96
CA ILE A 775 -3.86 5.84 -1.54
C ILE A 775 -5.18 5.58 -0.85
N THR A 776 -5.29 4.40 -0.27
CA THR A 776 -6.46 4.04 0.52
C THR A 776 -6.19 4.37 1.97
N PRO A 777 -7.03 5.20 2.61
CA PRO A 777 -6.88 5.51 4.01
C PRO A 777 -7.14 4.26 4.87
N ASP A 778 -6.43 4.15 5.98
CA ASP A 778 -6.77 3.15 6.99
C ASP A 778 -8.13 3.47 7.60
N ASN A 779 -8.24 4.67 8.16
CA ASN A 779 -9.45 5.15 8.82
C ASN A 779 -9.75 6.62 8.52
N LEU A 780 -11.01 6.94 8.69
CA LEU A 780 -11.52 8.30 8.56
C LEU A 780 -12.64 8.54 9.57
N ARG A 781 -12.77 9.78 10.02
CA ARG A 781 -13.89 10.21 10.86
C ARG A 781 -15.00 10.76 10.00
N ALA A 782 -16.17 10.13 10.06
CA ALA A 782 -17.31 10.49 9.25
C ALA A 782 -18.12 11.67 9.80
N GLU A 783 -18.12 11.84 11.11
CA GLU A 783 -18.91 12.82 11.84
C GLU A 783 -17.99 13.55 12.82
N LEU A 784 -17.70 14.82 12.54
CA LEU A 784 -17.05 15.72 13.50
C LEU A 784 -18.11 16.53 14.22
N GLU A 785 -17.89 16.77 15.52
CA GLU A 785 -18.67 17.75 16.25
C GLU A 785 -18.47 19.12 15.60
N LYS A 786 -19.60 19.78 15.28
CA LYS A 786 -19.56 21.14 14.76
C LYS A 786 -19.20 22.09 15.90
N GLU A 787 -18.07 22.75 15.81
CA GLU A 787 -17.92 24.01 16.54
C GLU A 787 -18.93 25.02 16.00
N ALA A 788 -19.63 25.68 16.90
CA ALA A 788 -20.73 26.58 16.53
C ALA A 788 -20.27 27.68 15.58
N GLY A 789 -20.70 27.61 14.32
CA GLY A 789 -20.46 28.65 13.31
C GLY A 789 -19.52 28.24 12.15
N GLU A 790 -18.91 27.08 12.18
CA GLU A 790 -18.07 26.58 11.07
C GLU A 790 -18.86 25.70 10.10
N PRO A 791 -18.56 25.73 8.77
CA PRO A 791 -19.08 24.75 7.84
C PRO A 791 -18.61 23.35 8.29
N ALA A 792 -19.49 22.36 8.20
CA ALA A 792 -19.12 20.97 8.53
C ALA A 792 -17.90 20.58 7.71
N PRO A 793 -16.78 20.24 8.34
CA PRO A 793 -15.59 19.80 7.61
C PRO A 793 -15.94 18.53 6.85
N GLY A 794 -15.30 18.34 5.69
CA GLY A 794 -15.37 17.08 4.93
C GLY A 794 -14.81 15.91 5.72
N PRO A 795 -14.81 14.69 5.18
CA PRO A 795 -14.28 13.54 5.86
C PRO A 795 -12.81 13.77 6.23
N HIS A 796 -12.47 13.56 7.51
CA HIS A 796 -11.11 13.65 7.98
C HIS A 796 -10.45 12.28 7.89
N TYR A 797 -9.45 12.16 7.03
CA TYR A 797 -8.56 11.01 7.03
C TYR A 797 -7.62 11.09 8.23
N ILE A 798 -7.55 10.04 9.03
CA ILE A 798 -6.72 9.99 10.23
C ILE A 798 -5.37 9.39 9.87
N VAL A 799 -5.37 8.23 9.20
CA VAL A 799 -4.17 7.63 8.61
C VAL A 799 -4.40 7.46 7.11
N ALA A 800 -3.62 8.15 6.31
CA ALA A 800 -3.95 8.41 4.92
C ALA A 800 -3.60 7.28 3.95
N ALA A 801 -2.52 6.53 4.19
CA ALA A 801 -2.06 5.48 3.30
C ALA A 801 -1.67 4.25 4.12
N TYR A 802 -2.35 3.12 3.89
CA TYR A 802 -2.18 1.95 4.72
C TYR A 802 -2.25 0.64 3.89
N PRO A 803 -1.56 -0.44 4.30
CA PRO A 803 -1.58 -1.72 3.57
C PRO A 803 -2.84 -2.55 3.82
N ARG A 804 -3.42 -2.43 5.02
CA ARG A 804 -4.58 -3.21 5.49
C ARG A 804 -5.73 -3.30 4.48
N PRO A 805 -6.08 -2.25 3.70
CA PRO A 805 -7.11 -2.33 2.66
C PRO A 805 -6.86 -3.36 1.55
N GLY A 806 -5.64 -3.88 1.42
CA GLY A 806 -5.33 -5.06 0.58
C GLY A 806 -6.23 -6.27 0.84
N ALA A 807 -6.91 -6.30 1.99
CA ALA A 807 -7.99 -7.27 2.30
C ALA A 807 -9.05 -7.39 1.20
N VAL A 808 -9.29 -6.35 0.40
CA VAL A 808 -10.28 -6.40 -0.69
C VAL A 808 -9.99 -7.47 -1.73
N TRP A 809 -8.73 -7.86 -1.94
CA TRP A 809 -8.34 -8.94 -2.84
C TRP A 809 -8.91 -10.30 -2.44
N THR A 810 -9.13 -10.52 -1.15
CA THR A 810 -9.73 -11.77 -0.63
C THR A 810 -11.16 -11.99 -1.14
N HIS A 811 -11.85 -10.94 -1.60
CA HIS A 811 -13.17 -11.07 -2.21
C HIS A 811 -13.22 -12.11 -3.32
N LEU A 812 -12.22 -12.15 -4.19
CA LEU A 812 -12.15 -13.11 -5.31
C LEU A 812 -12.13 -14.56 -4.80
N PHE A 813 -11.42 -14.80 -3.71
CA PHE A 813 -11.29 -16.13 -3.08
C PHE A 813 -12.56 -16.55 -2.37
N LEU A 814 -13.18 -15.67 -1.59
CA LEU A 814 -14.45 -15.97 -0.90
C LEU A 814 -15.56 -16.31 -1.91
N GLN A 815 -15.61 -15.62 -3.03
CA GLN A 815 -16.54 -15.92 -4.13
C GLN A 815 -16.29 -17.31 -4.74
N HIS A 816 -15.03 -17.61 -5.01
CA HIS A 816 -14.63 -18.90 -5.55
C HIS A 816 -14.96 -20.05 -4.60
N ILE A 817 -14.56 -19.92 -3.35
CA ILE A 817 -14.81 -20.92 -2.30
C ILE A 817 -16.32 -21.17 -2.15
N LYS A 818 -17.12 -20.12 -2.07
CA LYS A 818 -18.57 -20.22 -2.00
C LYS A 818 -19.17 -20.97 -3.22
N ALA A 819 -18.66 -20.68 -4.40
CA ALA A 819 -19.11 -21.34 -5.63
C ALA A 819 -18.75 -22.85 -5.64
N LEU A 820 -17.54 -23.20 -5.19
CA LEU A 820 -17.10 -24.59 -5.03
C LEU A 820 -17.93 -25.33 -3.98
N GLN A 821 -18.11 -24.75 -2.80
CA GLN A 821 -18.92 -25.33 -1.73
C GLN A 821 -20.36 -25.65 -2.21
N ALA A 822 -20.94 -24.72 -2.96
CA ALA A 822 -22.30 -24.91 -3.51
C ALA A 822 -22.37 -25.98 -4.62
N ARG A 823 -21.37 -26.01 -5.50
CA ARG A 823 -21.30 -26.95 -6.63
C ARG A 823 -21.03 -28.37 -6.19
N GLU A 824 -20.12 -28.55 -5.25
CA GLU A 824 -19.63 -29.87 -4.81
C GLU A 824 -20.34 -30.37 -3.54
N ASN A 825 -21.20 -29.54 -2.96
CA ASN A 825 -21.91 -29.82 -1.70
C ASN A 825 -20.96 -30.19 -0.56
N VAL A 826 -19.81 -29.47 -0.51
CA VAL A 826 -18.79 -29.65 0.54
C VAL A 826 -18.78 -28.46 1.51
N ARG A 827 -18.30 -28.69 2.73
CA ARG A 827 -18.18 -27.65 3.75
C ARG A 827 -16.83 -26.94 3.70
N SER A 828 -15.77 -27.70 3.38
CA SER A 828 -14.40 -27.19 3.25
C SER A 828 -13.88 -27.41 1.85
N VAL A 829 -12.97 -26.53 1.39
CA VAL A 829 -12.31 -26.59 0.10
C VAL A 829 -10.87 -27.04 0.27
N ASP A 830 -10.41 -27.96 -0.55
CA ASP A 830 -9.08 -28.55 -0.49
C ASP A 830 -8.00 -27.63 -1.11
N SER A 831 -6.73 -27.90 -0.77
CA SER A 831 -5.58 -27.14 -1.29
C SER A 831 -5.47 -27.21 -2.82
N PRO A 832 -5.62 -28.36 -3.50
CA PRO A 832 -5.54 -28.42 -4.95
C PRO A 832 -6.52 -27.47 -5.64
N SER A 833 -7.75 -27.35 -5.15
CA SER A 833 -8.75 -26.42 -5.71
C SER A 833 -8.36 -24.95 -5.53
N LEU A 834 -7.80 -24.59 -4.36
CA LEU A 834 -7.31 -23.24 -4.09
C LEU A 834 -6.08 -22.88 -4.92
N ILE A 835 -5.13 -23.81 -5.06
CA ILE A 835 -3.92 -23.65 -5.91
C ILE A 835 -4.34 -23.49 -7.37
N SER A 836 -5.27 -24.32 -7.84
CA SER A 836 -5.78 -24.25 -9.23
C SER A 836 -6.44 -22.90 -9.50
N PHE A 837 -7.25 -22.40 -8.56
CA PHE A 837 -7.88 -21.09 -8.71
C PHE A 837 -6.86 -19.96 -8.79
N LEU A 838 -5.84 -19.99 -7.93
CA LEU A 838 -4.78 -18.98 -7.95
C LEU A 838 -4.01 -19.00 -9.27
N ALA A 839 -3.69 -20.22 -9.76
CA ALA A 839 -3.04 -20.39 -11.05
C ALA A 839 -3.89 -19.88 -12.22
N ASP A 840 -5.21 -20.13 -12.20
CA ASP A 840 -6.13 -19.64 -13.23
C ASP A 840 -6.30 -18.10 -13.16
N LEU A 841 -6.36 -17.53 -11.97
CA LEU A 841 -6.43 -16.08 -11.77
C LEU A 841 -5.21 -15.38 -12.37
N LEU A 842 -4.04 -15.99 -12.23
CA LEU A 842 -2.75 -15.43 -12.67
C LEU A 842 -2.28 -15.97 -14.02
N LYS A 843 -3.05 -16.87 -14.68
CA LYS A 843 -2.69 -17.40 -16.01
C LYS A 843 -2.43 -16.23 -16.97
N ASP A 844 -1.29 -16.25 -17.67
CA ASP A 844 -0.79 -15.14 -18.50
C ASP A 844 -0.51 -13.81 -17.74
N ALA A 845 -0.78 -13.74 -16.43
CA ALA A 845 -0.09 -12.85 -15.53
C ALA A 845 1.31 -13.42 -15.23
N PRO A 846 2.22 -12.68 -14.59
CA PRO A 846 3.59 -13.13 -14.39
C PRO A 846 3.66 -14.52 -13.75
N ASN A 847 4.47 -15.40 -14.31
CA ASN A 847 4.72 -16.72 -13.77
C ASN A 847 5.29 -16.61 -12.35
N ASN A 848 4.47 -16.93 -11.36
CA ASN A 848 4.89 -16.94 -9.97
C ASN A 848 5.78 -18.15 -9.74
N GLY A 849 7.07 -17.91 -9.54
CA GLY A 849 7.96 -18.86 -8.88
C GLY A 849 8.67 -19.90 -9.73
N LYS A 850 8.68 -19.81 -11.05
CA LYS A 850 9.72 -20.47 -11.83
C LYS A 850 10.67 -19.41 -12.37
N MET A 851 11.80 -19.28 -11.71
CA MET A 851 12.98 -18.64 -12.30
C MET A 851 13.39 -19.52 -13.49
N ASP A 852 13.23 -19.01 -14.71
CA ASP A 852 13.97 -19.51 -15.85
C ASP A 852 15.38 -18.93 -15.85
#